data_28617993e5547f1869638a1d477ee10b
#
_entry.id   28617993e5547f1869638a1d477ee10b
#
_cell.length_a   1.000
_cell.length_b   1.000
_cell.length_c   1.000
_cell.angle_alpha   90.00
_cell.angle_beta   90.00
_cell.angle_gamma   90.00
#
_symmetry.space_group_name_H-M   'P 1'
#
loop_
_entity.id
_entity.type
_entity.pdbx_description
1 polymer ?
#
loop_
_entity_poly.entity_id
_entity_poly.type
_entity_poly.pdbx_seq_one_letter_code
_entity_poly.pdbx_strand_id
1 'polypeptide(L)'
;MKVLKFGGTSVGTVKSLTHVKRIVESEEEPVIVVVSALGGITDMLIAIARMASKGDTSYLQNYAKIIERHNDVINGMVPKDKLLDVHSVVDPLLEELGNIYRGVALIKDLSSRSLDIIVSYGERLSSAIISRIIDSAQYFDSRNFIKTVRQFNKHVVDFPTTESLVRSVFDRFSGKVAVVPGFISSDKENGDITNLGRGGSDYTASIIAASLNARLLEIWTDVDGFMTADPRVISNAYVIDQLSFVEAMELCNFGAKVVYPPTIYPVFHKNIPIIIKNTFNSAAPGTKISNDVVHEDSRAIKGISSISDTSLVTVSGLGMVGVIGINSRIFQCLAQNGISVFLVSQASSEHNTTFALKSDDADLAVAVLNKEFEKEIEIGEITSITAEKNLATVAVVGENMKHTPGIAGKLFNSLGRSGISVIACAQGASETNISFVVNGDNLRKTLNVIHDSFFLSEYQVLNLFIVGVGHVGKRLIEQIRHQQSNLKDNKALELNVVGVANSHHCIFDRNGIDIEHYADILGKSEMVASPTTICDEIIKMNIFNPVFVDCTATKDIAAMYDRLLSHNVNVVAANKLAASSKYDNYKKLKQIARKRDVKFLFETNVGAGLPIINTINSLINSGDKILKIEAVLSGTLNYIFNVLSEKVPLSKAVMMAKEAGYSEPDPREDLSGKDVVRKLVILSREAGYRIETEDVKKNLFVPESLMQGTTEDFFKNIASIDDEFEKRRAATAQSGRALRFVARLENGEATVGLEEVASDSPFYSLESSNNVILITTERYKEYPMEIKGYGAGAEVTAAGVFADIISIANIR
;
A
#
# COMPACT_ATOMS: atom_id res chain seq x y z
N MET A 1 33.75 10.03 -25.38
CA MET A 1 33.47 8.58 -25.41
C MET A 1 32.47 8.24 -24.34
N LYS A 2 31.46 7.43 -24.67
CA LYS A 2 30.47 6.86 -23.73
C LYS A 2 30.71 5.36 -23.57
N VAL A 3 30.23 4.83 -22.41
CA VAL A 3 30.12 3.40 -22.19
C VAL A 3 28.65 3.05 -22.09
N LEU A 4 28.20 2.12 -22.93
CA LEU A 4 26.81 1.62 -22.93
C LEU A 4 26.81 0.19 -22.40
N LYS A 5 25.98 -0.12 -21.39
CA LYS A 5 25.84 -1.49 -20.91
C LYS A 5 24.44 -2.01 -21.19
N PHE A 6 24.30 -3.19 -21.76
CA PHE A 6 23.02 -3.85 -22.00
C PHE A 6 22.87 -5.10 -21.16
N GLY A 7 21.79 -5.16 -20.37
CA GLY A 7 21.44 -6.30 -19.51
C GLY A 7 20.94 -7.52 -20.30
N GLY A 8 20.84 -8.67 -19.63
CA GLY A 8 20.41 -9.92 -20.25
C GLY A 8 19.02 -9.85 -20.89
N THR A 9 18.09 -9.11 -20.31
CA THR A 9 16.74 -8.86 -20.89
C THR A 9 16.82 -8.05 -22.18
N SER A 10 17.74 -7.10 -22.24
CA SER A 10 17.99 -6.26 -23.43
C SER A 10 18.59 -7.01 -24.61
N VAL A 11 19.36 -8.08 -24.34
CA VAL A 11 20.03 -8.88 -25.40
C VAL A 11 19.40 -10.27 -25.58
N GLY A 12 18.31 -10.59 -24.88
CA GLY A 12 17.77 -11.94 -24.77
C GLY A 12 17.01 -12.49 -25.98
N THR A 13 16.55 -11.66 -26.89
CA THR A 13 15.70 -12.04 -28.03
C THR A 13 16.01 -11.22 -29.27
N VAL A 14 15.59 -11.71 -30.45
CA VAL A 14 15.70 -10.98 -31.74
C VAL A 14 15.06 -9.59 -31.64
N LYS A 15 13.87 -9.51 -31.03
CA LYS A 15 13.15 -8.23 -30.82
C LYS A 15 13.94 -7.25 -29.96
N SER A 16 14.48 -7.70 -28.84
CA SER A 16 15.28 -6.84 -27.96
C SER A 16 16.59 -6.40 -28.60
N LEU A 17 17.27 -7.30 -29.31
CA LEU A 17 18.51 -6.98 -30.03
C LEU A 17 18.30 -5.97 -31.16
N THR A 18 17.11 -5.95 -31.79
CA THR A 18 16.77 -4.91 -32.79
C THR A 18 16.76 -3.52 -32.15
N HIS A 19 16.26 -3.40 -30.90
CA HIS A 19 16.33 -2.14 -30.15
C HIS A 19 17.79 -1.79 -29.80
N VAL A 20 18.57 -2.75 -29.28
CA VAL A 20 20.00 -2.54 -28.96
C VAL A 20 20.78 -2.06 -30.20
N LYS A 21 20.64 -2.73 -31.36
CA LYS A 21 21.28 -2.34 -32.60
C LYS A 21 20.96 -0.88 -32.96
N ARG A 22 19.67 -0.52 -32.96
CA ARG A 22 19.22 0.84 -33.26
C ARG A 22 19.79 1.89 -32.29
N ILE A 23 19.82 1.59 -30.96
CA ILE A 23 20.38 2.49 -29.95
C ILE A 23 21.88 2.71 -30.21
N VAL A 24 22.66 1.64 -30.39
CA VAL A 24 24.11 1.75 -30.55
C VAL A 24 24.47 2.44 -31.87
N GLU A 25 23.77 2.12 -32.98
CA GLU A 25 24.04 2.72 -34.29
C GLU A 25 23.61 4.20 -34.39
N SER A 26 22.67 4.64 -33.53
CA SER A 26 22.28 6.06 -33.44
C SER A 26 23.31 6.92 -32.71
N GLU A 27 24.30 6.34 -32.03
CA GLU A 27 25.36 7.10 -31.37
C GLU A 27 26.30 7.76 -32.40
N GLU A 28 26.54 9.05 -32.19
CA GLU A 28 27.41 9.82 -33.10
C GLU A 28 28.88 9.75 -32.66
N GLU A 29 29.15 9.59 -31.36
CA GLU A 29 30.50 9.46 -30.83
C GLU A 29 30.93 7.99 -30.69
N PRO A 30 32.27 7.71 -30.65
CA PRO A 30 32.76 6.38 -30.34
C PRO A 30 32.23 5.85 -29.00
N VAL A 31 31.73 4.59 -29.01
CA VAL A 31 31.13 3.94 -27.85
C VAL A 31 31.74 2.60 -27.53
N ILE A 32 31.83 2.28 -26.25
CA ILE A 32 32.14 0.93 -25.77
C ILE A 32 30.84 0.30 -25.29
N VAL A 33 30.47 -0.84 -25.87
CA VAL A 33 29.22 -1.57 -25.58
C VAL A 33 29.55 -2.81 -24.77
N VAL A 34 29.17 -2.81 -23.51
CA VAL A 34 29.32 -3.96 -22.61
C VAL A 34 28.03 -4.77 -22.58
N VAL A 35 28.10 -6.05 -22.91
CA VAL A 35 26.93 -6.92 -23.02
C VAL A 35 26.96 -8.06 -22.00
N SER A 36 25.79 -8.41 -21.48
CA SER A 36 25.56 -9.60 -20.66
C SER A 36 25.31 -10.83 -21.54
N ALA A 37 25.28 -12.00 -20.94
CA ALA A 37 24.71 -13.20 -21.55
C ALA A 37 23.28 -12.96 -22.03
N LEU A 38 22.78 -13.73 -23.01
CA LEU A 38 21.36 -13.71 -23.39
C LEU A 38 20.50 -14.04 -22.16
N GLY A 39 19.37 -13.36 -21.99
CA GLY A 39 18.52 -13.49 -20.81
C GLY A 39 18.21 -14.94 -20.41
N GLY A 40 18.53 -15.31 -19.17
CA GLY A 40 18.35 -16.65 -18.61
C GLY A 40 19.44 -17.68 -18.96
N ILE A 41 20.37 -17.37 -19.85
CA ILE A 41 21.43 -18.31 -20.23
C ILE A 41 22.37 -18.62 -19.06
N THR A 42 22.74 -17.65 -18.25
CA THR A 42 23.61 -17.86 -17.09
C THR A 42 23.01 -18.87 -16.11
N ASP A 43 21.71 -18.77 -15.81
CA ASP A 43 21.01 -19.72 -14.94
C ASP A 43 20.95 -21.13 -15.56
N MET A 44 20.72 -21.20 -16.88
CA MET A 44 20.77 -22.48 -17.60
C MET A 44 22.15 -23.12 -17.54
N LEU A 45 23.22 -22.34 -17.76
CA LEU A 45 24.61 -22.83 -17.69
C LEU A 45 24.90 -23.45 -16.32
N ILE A 46 24.51 -22.77 -15.23
CA ILE A 46 24.69 -23.26 -13.86
C ILE A 46 23.85 -24.52 -13.59
N ALA A 47 22.60 -24.53 -14.00
CA ALA A 47 21.70 -25.68 -13.82
C ALA A 47 22.24 -26.93 -14.55
N ILE A 48 22.67 -26.78 -15.80
CA ILE A 48 23.24 -27.85 -16.62
C ILE A 48 24.54 -28.38 -15.97
N ALA A 49 25.42 -27.50 -15.51
CA ALA A 49 26.63 -27.92 -14.81
C ALA A 49 26.35 -28.75 -13.56
N ARG A 50 25.34 -28.36 -12.80
CA ARG A 50 24.88 -29.13 -11.60
C ARG A 50 24.23 -30.48 -11.98
N MET A 51 23.48 -30.55 -13.08
CA MET A 51 22.95 -31.81 -13.58
C MET A 51 24.07 -32.74 -14.03
N ALA A 52 25.01 -32.24 -14.82
CA ALA A 52 26.17 -33.00 -15.26
C ALA A 52 26.98 -33.54 -14.08
N SER A 53 27.28 -32.74 -13.07
CA SER A 53 28.03 -33.18 -11.89
C SER A 53 27.33 -34.27 -11.07
N LYS A 54 26.00 -34.36 -11.16
CA LYS A 54 25.21 -35.46 -10.55
C LYS A 54 25.11 -36.71 -11.43
N GLY A 55 25.64 -36.66 -12.65
CA GLY A 55 25.52 -37.76 -13.63
C GLY A 55 24.13 -37.85 -14.28
N ASP A 56 23.32 -36.79 -14.18
CA ASP A 56 21.99 -36.73 -14.80
C ASP A 56 22.13 -36.44 -16.31
N THR A 57 21.79 -37.43 -17.13
CA THR A 57 21.93 -37.35 -18.60
C THR A 57 21.02 -36.33 -19.27
N SER A 58 19.99 -35.81 -18.55
CA SER A 58 19.11 -34.75 -19.05
C SER A 58 19.86 -33.45 -19.33
N TYR A 59 21.09 -33.30 -18.82
CA TYR A 59 21.94 -32.14 -19.13
C TYR A 59 22.16 -31.95 -20.64
N LEU A 60 22.20 -33.05 -21.42
CA LEU A 60 22.37 -32.99 -22.90
C LEU A 60 21.20 -32.29 -23.58
N GLN A 61 19.96 -32.61 -23.16
CA GLN A 61 18.77 -31.99 -23.74
C GLN A 61 18.68 -30.49 -23.37
N ASN A 62 19.07 -30.13 -22.15
CA ASN A 62 19.08 -28.75 -21.73
C ASN A 62 20.21 -27.96 -22.39
N TYR A 63 21.34 -28.59 -22.62
CA TYR A 63 22.44 -28.00 -23.42
C TYR A 63 22.03 -27.72 -24.88
N ALA A 64 21.27 -28.62 -25.49
CA ALA A 64 20.72 -28.42 -26.83
C ALA A 64 19.84 -27.16 -26.92
N LYS A 65 19.08 -26.82 -25.87
CA LYS A 65 18.30 -25.58 -25.81
C LYS A 65 19.18 -24.32 -25.79
N ILE A 66 20.38 -24.38 -25.19
CA ILE A 66 21.33 -23.25 -25.26
C ILE A 66 21.76 -23.03 -26.70
N ILE A 67 22.09 -24.10 -27.43
CA ILE A 67 22.49 -24.04 -28.87
C ILE A 67 21.34 -23.46 -29.68
N GLU A 68 20.14 -24.00 -29.53
CA GLU A 68 18.92 -23.54 -30.22
C GLU A 68 18.69 -22.03 -30.02
N ARG A 69 18.72 -21.55 -28.78
CA ARG A 69 18.51 -20.13 -28.49
C ARG A 69 19.54 -19.20 -29.11
N HIS A 70 20.80 -19.61 -29.15
CA HIS A 70 21.84 -18.81 -29.83
C HIS A 70 21.64 -18.84 -31.34
N ASN A 71 21.30 -19.98 -31.91
CA ASN A 71 21.01 -20.12 -33.35
C ASN A 71 19.76 -19.31 -33.76
N ASP A 72 18.73 -19.24 -32.94
CA ASP A 72 17.55 -18.41 -33.19
C ASP A 72 17.93 -16.92 -33.32
N VAL A 73 18.79 -16.44 -32.41
CA VAL A 73 19.31 -15.07 -32.47
C VAL A 73 20.17 -14.84 -33.72
N ILE A 74 21.07 -15.77 -34.04
CA ILE A 74 21.93 -15.68 -35.24
C ILE A 74 21.07 -15.63 -36.48
N ASN A 75 20.16 -16.58 -36.65
CA ASN A 75 19.31 -16.67 -37.84
C ASN A 75 18.35 -15.47 -37.98
N GLY A 76 17.91 -14.89 -36.87
CA GLY A 76 16.99 -13.75 -36.85
C GLY A 76 17.63 -12.38 -37.04
N MET A 77 18.94 -12.24 -36.75
CA MET A 77 19.59 -10.93 -36.69
C MET A 77 20.80 -10.78 -37.63
N VAL A 78 21.47 -11.87 -37.94
CA VAL A 78 22.69 -11.82 -38.76
C VAL A 78 22.34 -11.88 -40.27
N PRO A 79 22.88 -10.96 -41.12
CA PRO A 79 22.71 -11.03 -42.55
C PRO A 79 23.28 -12.34 -43.12
N LYS A 80 22.63 -12.88 -44.19
CA LYS A 80 22.96 -14.18 -44.75
C LYS A 80 24.42 -14.33 -45.22
N ASP A 81 25.00 -13.24 -45.69
CA ASP A 81 26.41 -13.17 -46.13
C ASP A 81 27.41 -13.24 -44.98
N LYS A 82 26.99 -12.90 -43.75
CA LYS A 82 27.81 -12.95 -42.53
C LYS A 82 27.58 -14.21 -41.66
N LEU A 83 26.64 -15.07 -42.02
CA LEU A 83 26.31 -16.26 -41.20
C LEU A 83 27.53 -17.19 -41.03
N LEU A 84 28.30 -17.44 -42.09
CA LEU A 84 29.48 -18.29 -42.01
C LEU A 84 30.55 -17.71 -41.07
N ASP A 85 30.74 -16.40 -41.07
CA ASP A 85 31.69 -15.74 -40.15
C ASP A 85 31.25 -15.88 -38.69
N VAL A 86 29.96 -15.69 -38.39
CA VAL A 86 29.44 -15.86 -37.02
C VAL A 86 29.58 -17.31 -36.56
N HIS A 87 29.18 -18.28 -37.37
CA HIS A 87 29.29 -19.71 -37.04
C HIS A 87 30.74 -20.16 -36.86
N SER A 88 31.69 -19.61 -37.64
CA SER A 88 33.12 -19.92 -37.50
C SER A 88 33.66 -19.57 -36.08
N VAL A 89 33.02 -18.66 -35.35
CA VAL A 89 33.45 -18.27 -34.00
C VAL A 89 32.53 -18.88 -32.93
N VAL A 90 31.23 -18.98 -33.18
CA VAL A 90 30.25 -19.43 -32.16
C VAL A 90 30.26 -20.96 -32.01
N ASP A 91 30.34 -21.71 -33.14
CA ASP A 91 30.27 -23.18 -33.09
C ASP A 91 31.45 -23.80 -32.30
N PRO A 92 32.71 -23.34 -32.47
CA PRO A 92 33.81 -23.80 -31.60
C PRO A 92 33.61 -23.52 -30.12
N LEU A 93 33.03 -22.36 -29.77
CA LEU A 93 32.72 -22.04 -28.38
C LEU A 93 31.64 -22.96 -27.78
N LEU A 94 30.60 -23.28 -28.55
CA LEU A 94 29.59 -24.24 -28.14
C LEU A 94 30.18 -25.65 -28.02
N GLU A 95 31.01 -26.08 -28.97
CA GLU A 95 31.65 -27.39 -28.87
C GLU A 95 32.54 -27.52 -27.64
N GLU A 96 33.37 -26.49 -27.37
CA GLU A 96 34.23 -26.42 -26.18
C GLU A 96 33.40 -26.52 -24.87
N LEU A 97 32.29 -25.78 -24.77
CA LEU A 97 31.37 -25.83 -23.65
C LEU A 97 30.76 -27.25 -23.51
N GLY A 98 30.34 -27.88 -24.59
CA GLY A 98 29.83 -29.25 -24.57
C GLY A 98 30.87 -30.27 -24.05
N ASN A 99 32.17 -30.08 -24.46
CA ASN A 99 33.26 -30.91 -23.97
C ASN A 99 33.51 -30.73 -22.48
N ILE A 100 33.39 -29.50 -21.97
CA ILE A 100 33.50 -29.19 -20.51
C ILE A 100 32.38 -29.88 -19.72
N TYR A 101 31.11 -29.76 -20.18
CA TYR A 101 30.00 -30.48 -19.53
C TYR A 101 30.20 -32.01 -19.53
N ARG A 102 30.72 -32.55 -20.61
CA ARG A 102 31.03 -33.97 -20.70
C ARG A 102 32.12 -34.38 -19.70
N GLY A 103 33.15 -33.53 -19.53
CA GLY A 103 34.19 -33.69 -18.51
C GLY A 103 33.63 -33.68 -17.09
N VAL A 104 32.79 -32.70 -16.77
CA VAL A 104 32.09 -32.60 -15.46
C VAL A 104 31.22 -33.82 -15.19
N ALA A 105 30.49 -34.32 -16.20
CA ALA A 105 29.64 -35.52 -16.06
C ALA A 105 30.45 -36.80 -15.82
N LEU A 106 31.64 -36.90 -16.43
CA LEU A 106 32.53 -38.04 -16.25
C LEU A 106 33.19 -38.06 -14.86
N ILE A 107 33.67 -36.90 -14.42
CA ILE A 107 34.36 -36.74 -13.12
C ILE A 107 33.35 -36.73 -11.98
N LYS A 108 32.10 -36.36 -12.24
CA LYS A 108 31.02 -36.16 -11.26
C LYS A 108 31.38 -35.15 -10.16
N ASP A 109 32.18 -34.17 -10.51
CA ASP A 109 32.58 -33.05 -9.64
C ASP A 109 32.47 -31.71 -10.38
N LEU A 110 32.07 -30.68 -9.63
CA LEU A 110 31.96 -29.32 -10.15
C LEU A 110 32.70 -28.37 -9.21
N SER A 111 33.96 -28.16 -9.50
CA SER A 111 34.76 -27.17 -8.77
C SER A 111 34.28 -25.73 -9.08
N SER A 112 34.55 -24.79 -8.17
CA SER A 112 34.27 -23.35 -8.39
C SER A 112 34.95 -22.85 -9.68
N ARG A 113 36.20 -23.28 -9.93
CA ARG A 113 36.92 -22.93 -11.15
C ARG A 113 36.24 -23.43 -12.43
N SER A 114 35.76 -24.68 -12.42
CA SER A 114 35.01 -25.25 -13.56
C SER A 114 33.70 -24.51 -13.79
N LEU A 115 33.02 -24.11 -12.72
CA LEU A 115 31.81 -23.32 -12.80
C LEU A 115 32.07 -21.92 -13.37
N ASP A 116 33.14 -21.24 -12.95
CA ASP A 116 33.54 -19.94 -13.49
C ASP A 116 33.83 -19.99 -14.99
N ILE A 117 34.52 -21.05 -15.44
CA ILE A 117 34.74 -21.29 -16.88
C ILE A 117 33.40 -21.46 -17.61
N ILE A 118 32.51 -22.33 -17.11
CA ILE A 118 31.22 -22.64 -17.76
C ILE A 118 30.35 -21.38 -17.89
N VAL A 119 30.19 -20.60 -16.81
CA VAL A 119 29.34 -19.41 -16.86
C VAL A 119 29.90 -18.32 -17.77
N SER A 120 31.21 -18.27 -17.96
CA SER A 120 31.88 -17.31 -18.89
C SER A 120 31.39 -17.43 -20.34
N TYR A 121 30.92 -18.61 -20.75
CA TYR A 121 30.44 -18.83 -22.13
C TYR A 121 29.19 -18.00 -22.42
N GLY A 122 28.39 -17.65 -21.45
CA GLY A 122 27.20 -16.81 -21.64
C GLY A 122 27.54 -15.48 -22.31
N GLU A 123 28.49 -14.75 -21.74
CA GLU A 123 28.95 -13.45 -22.28
C GLU A 123 29.88 -13.60 -23.49
N ARG A 124 30.70 -14.64 -23.55
CA ARG A 124 31.55 -14.92 -24.74
C ARG A 124 30.70 -15.15 -25.99
N LEU A 125 29.64 -15.96 -25.86
CA LEU A 125 28.72 -16.25 -26.98
C LEU A 125 27.92 -15.00 -27.37
N SER A 126 27.31 -14.34 -26.44
CA SER A 126 26.47 -13.14 -26.69
C SER A 126 27.30 -12.03 -27.36
N SER A 127 28.49 -11.71 -26.83
CA SER A 127 29.32 -10.64 -27.35
C SER A 127 29.90 -10.98 -28.73
N ALA A 128 30.25 -12.25 -28.99
CA ALA A 128 30.68 -12.72 -30.32
C ALA A 128 29.59 -12.53 -31.37
N ILE A 129 28.32 -12.81 -31.04
CA ILE A 129 27.17 -12.62 -31.90
C ILE A 129 26.88 -11.11 -32.09
N ILE A 130 26.81 -10.36 -31.00
CA ILE A 130 26.41 -8.93 -31.01
C ILE A 130 27.44 -8.09 -31.76
N SER A 131 28.73 -8.37 -31.61
CA SER A 131 29.79 -7.69 -32.39
C SER A 131 29.67 -7.85 -33.89
N ARG A 132 28.91 -8.83 -34.37
CA ARG A 132 28.68 -9.08 -35.82
C ARG A 132 27.30 -8.59 -36.27
N ILE A 133 26.38 -8.37 -35.36
CA ILE A 133 25.07 -7.76 -35.63
C ILE A 133 25.18 -6.24 -35.80
N ILE A 134 26.01 -5.59 -34.99
CA ILE A 134 26.19 -4.14 -34.99
C ILE A 134 27.20 -3.76 -36.09
N ASP A 135 26.85 -2.77 -36.91
CA ASP A 135 27.70 -2.35 -38.03
C ASP A 135 28.98 -1.68 -37.51
N SER A 136 30.11 -2.02 -38.11
CA SER A 136 31.45 -1.51 -37.77
C SER A 136 31.89 -1.79 -36.32
N ALA A 137 31.29 -2.76 -35.66
CA ALA A 137 31.69 -3.16 -34.32
C ALA A 137 32.95 -4.03 -34.30
N GLN A 138 33.81 -3.82 -33.32
CA GLN A 138 34.99 -4.63 -33.04
C GLN A 138 34.85 -5.34 -31.71
N TYR A 139 35.23 -6.62 -31.64
CA TYR A 139 35.18 -7.43 -30.43
C TYR A 139 36.48 -7.28 -29.61
N PHE A 140 36.32 -7.07 -28.29
CA PHE A 140 37.42 -7.00 -27.34
C PHE A 140 37.12 -7.91 -26.13
N ASP A 141 37.98 -8.90 -25.92
CA ASP A 141 37.82 -9.85 -24.82
C ASP A 141 38.24 -9.22 -23.50
N SER A 142 37.25 -9.03 -22.54
CA SER A 142 37.51 -8.41 -21.24
C SER A 142 38.52 -9.16 -20.39
N ARG A 143 38.72 -10.47 -20.57
CA ARG A 143 39.70 -11.26 -19.84
C ARG A 143 41.13 -10.79 -20.09
N ASN A 144 41.36 -10.13 -21.22
CA ASN A 144 42.70 -9.60 -21.54
C ASN A 144 43.06 -8.38 -20.71
N PHE A 145 42.11 -7.61 -20.22
CA PHE A 145 42.37 -6.34 -19.56
C PHE A 145 41.65 -6.17 -18.20
N ILE A 146 40.61 -6.96 -17.84
CA ILE A 146 40.02 -6.99 -16.50
C ILE A 146 40.74 -8.06 -15.67
N LYS A 147 41.55 -7.64 -14.70
CA LYS A 147 42.37 -8.53 -13.88
C LYS A 147 41.88 -8.60 -12.46
N THR A 148 41.88 -9.80 -11.90
CA THR A 148 41.47 -10.05 -10.51
C THR A 148 42.61 -10.65 -9.70
N VAL A 149 42.52 -10.50 -8.40
CA VAL A 149 43.37 -11.18 -7.40
C VAL A 149 42.49 -11.87 -6.37
N ARG A 150 42.97 -12.98 -5.82
CA ARG A 150 42.23 -13.71 -4.82
C ARG A 150 42.40 -13.05 -3.45
N GLN A 151 41.30 -12.58 -2.85
CA GLN A 151 41.28 -12.10 -1.48
C GLN A 151 40.27 -12.93 -0.67
N PHE A 152 40.76 -13.59 0.39
CA PHE A 152 39.98 -14.58 1.11
C PHE A 152 39.43 -15.66 0.17
N ASN A 153 38.11 -15.81 0.06
CA ASN A 153 37.49 -16.76 -0.86
C ASN A 153 36.79 -16.11 -2.07
N LYS A 154 37.15 -14.84 -2.42
CA LYS A 154 36.55 -14.11 -3.53
C LYS A 154 37.65 -13.56 -4.47
N HIS A 155 37.29 -13.42 -5.73
CA HIS A 155 38.08 -12.69 -6.71
C HIS A 155 37.68 -11.21 -6.68
N VAL A 156 38.69 -10.33 -6.46
CA VAL A 156 38.54 -8.87 -6.37
C VAL A 156 39.34 -8.23 -7.49
N VAL A 157 38.82 -7.17 -8.09
CA VAL A 157 39.50 -6.48 -9.22
C VAL A 157 40.80 -5.82 -8.75
N ASP A 158 41.88 -6.11 -9.44
CA ASP A 158 43.14 -5.36 -9.33
C ASP A 158 43.03 -4.09 -10.21
N PHE A 159 42.56 -3.00 -9.59
CA PHE A 159 42.36 -1.74 -10.29
C PHE A 159 43.62 -1.18 -10.96
N PRO A 160 44.80 -1.13 -10.34
CA PRO A 160 45.99 -0.56 -11.00
C PRO A 160 46.37 -1.26 -12.29
N THR A 161 46.37 -2.60 -12.31
CA THR A 161 46.70 -3.38 -13.50
C THR A 161 45.57 -3.26 -14.55
N THR A 162 44.34 -3.35 -14.11
CA THR A 162 43.15 -3.24 -14.99
C THR A 162 43.12 -1.88 -15.67
N GLU A 163 43.24 -0.76 -14.95
CA GLU A 163 43.27 0.59 -15.52
C GLU A 163 44.35 0.76 -16.59
N SER A 164 45.56 0.30 -16.27
CA SER A 164 46.66 0.34 -17.24
C SER A 164 46.37 -0.45 -18.52
N LEU A 165 45.84 -1.66 -18.41
CA LEU A 165 45.52 -2.52 -19.53
C LEU A 165 44.35 -1.97 -20.35
N VAL A 166 43.26 -1.50 -19.71
CA VAL A 166 42.12 -0.90 -20.36
C VAL A 166 42.57 0.31 -21.20
N ARG A 167 43.40 1.20 -20.65
CA ARG A 167 43.94 2.35 -21.39
C ARG A 167 44.79 1.89 -22.55
N SER A 168 45.67 0.91 -22.38
CA SER A 168 46.55 0.41 -23.46
C SER A 168 45.76 -0.15 -24.68
N VAL A 169 44.58 -0.72 -24.41
CA VAL A 169 43.70 -1.28 -25.46
C VAL A 169 42.88 -0.16 -26.11
N PHE A 170 42.28 0.71 -25.37
CA PHE A 170 41.25 1.66 -25.87
C PHE A 170 41.80 3.04 -26.22
N ASP A 171 42.98 3.46 -25.75
CA ASP A 171 43.64 4.70 -26.22
C ASP A 171 44.02 4.62 -27.71
N ARG A 172 44.19 3.40 -28.25
CA ARG A 172 44.48 3.13 -29.65
C ARG A 172 43.24 2.78 -30.48
N PHE A 173 42.07 2.74 -29.85
CA PHE A 173 40.83 2.39 -30.52
C PHE A 173 40.32 3.56 -31.36
N SER A 174 40.37 3.39 -32.70
CA SER A 174 39.93 4.37 -33.69
C SER A 174 38.57 4.00 -34.33
N GLY A 175 37.96 2.88 -33.90
CA GLY A 175 36.67 2.43 -34.41
C GLY A 175 35.49 3.20 -33.84
N LYS A 176 34.28 2.98 -34.38
CA LYS A 176 33.03 3.59 -33.88
C LYS A 176 32.47 2.84 -32.70
N VAL A 177 32.46 1.50 -32.72
CA VAL A 177 31.85 0.64 -31.71
C VAL A 177 32.80 -0.45 -31.25
N ALA A 178 33.08 -0.53 -29.95
CA ALA A 178 33.81 -1.64 -29.35
C ALA A 178 32.83 -2.50 -28.54
N VAL A 179 32.69 -3.79 -28.81
CA VAL A 179 31.82 -4.73 -28.05
C VAL A 179 32.67 -5.55 -27.09
N VAL A 180 32.30 -5.53 -25.82
CA VAL A 180 33.03 -6.17 -24.73
C VAL A 180 32.10 -7.11 -23.97
N PRO A 181 32.48 -8.39 -23.74
CA PRO A 181 31.76 -9.25 -22.81
C PRO A 181 31.85 -8.67 -21.37
N GLY A 182 30.73 -8.47 -20.72
CA GLY A 182 30.67 -8.10 -19.30
C GLY A 182 30.97 -9.29 -18.39
N PHE A 183 30.96 -9.11 -17.06
CA PHE A 183 31.02 -10.15 -16.03
C PHE A 183 32.32 -10.95 -15.94
N ILE A 184 32.97 -11.27 -17.08
CA ILE A 184 34.14 -12.13 -17.14
C ILE A 184 35.46 -11.36 -17.00
N SER A 185 36.43 -11.99 -16.36
CA SER A 185 37.78 -11.48 -16.09
C SER A 185 38.78 -12.61 -16.08
N SER A 186 40.03 -12.31 -15.75
CA SER A 186 41.04 -13.34 -15.48
C SER A 186 41.87 -13.01 -14.23
N ASP A 187 42.35 -14.06 -13.58
CA ASP A 187 43.31 -13.92 -12.47
C ASP A 187 44.62 -13.37 -13.01
N LYS A 188 45.20 -12.41 -12.26
CA LYS A 188 46.41 -11.69 -12.69
C LYS A 188 47.64 -12.60 -12.70
N GLU A 189 47.71 -13.56 -11.75
CA GLU A 189 48.89 -14.38 -11.53
C GLU A 189 48.96 -15.60 -12.43
N ASN A 190 47.86 -16.34 -12.56
CA ASN A 190 47.80 -17.62 -13.27
C ASN A 190 47.00 -17.58 -14.57
N GLY A 191 46.31 -16.47 -14.86
CA GLY A 191 45.49 -16.30 -16.05
C GLY A 191 44.17 -17.10 -16.08
N ASP A 192 43.81 -17.71 -14.97
CA ASP A 192 42.54 -18.46 -14.86
C ASP A 192 41.34 -17.55 -15.10
N ILE A 193 40.30 -18.11 -15.76
CA ILE A 193 39.03 -17.38 -15.96
C ILE A 193 38.37 -17.18 -14.60
N THR A 194 38.02 -15.94 -14.31
CA THR A 194 37.32 -15.53 -13.11
C THR A 194 36.09 -14.69 -13.46
N ASN A 195 35.17 -14.55 -12.53
CA ASN A 195 33.94 -13.79 -12.72
C ASN A 195 33.80 -12.71 -11.64
N LEU A 196 33.17 -11.60 -12.03
CA LEU A 196 32.96 -10.46 -11.14
C LEU A 196 31.73 -10.61 -10.21
N GLY A 197 31.10 -11.79 -10.24
CA GLY A 197 29.93 -12.08 -9.42
C GLY A 197 28.64 -11.39 -9.91
N ARG A 198 27.63 -11.33 -9.03
CA ARG A 198 26.33 -10.75 -9.37
C ARG A 198 26.48 -9.31 -9.87
N GLY A 199 25.77 -8.93 -10.93
CA GLY A 199 25.88 -7.59 -11.53
C GLY A 199 27.23 -7.31 -12.21
N GLY A 200 28.03 -8.36 -12.47
CA GLY A 200 29.38 -8.24 -13.03
C GLY A 200 29.46 -7.51 -14.35
N SER A 201 28.42 -7.56 -15.21
CA SER A 201 28.41 -6.80 -16.46
C SER A 201 28.27 -5.30 -16.24
N ASP A 202 27.44 -4.87 -15.25
CA ASP A 202 27.36 -3.46 -14.83
C ASP A 202 28.71 -3.01 -14.27
N TYR A 203 29.32 -3.88 -13.46
CA TYR A 203 30.62 -3.60 -12.87
C TYR A 203 31.75 -3.51 -13.91
N THR A 204 31.76 -4.39 -14.91
CA THR A 204 32.70 -4.29 -16.04
C THR A 204 32.57 -2.94 -16.75
N ALA A 205 31.33 -2.51 -17.04
CA ALA A 205 31.08 -1.23 -17.70
C ALA A 205 31.56 -0.04 -16.87
N SER A 206 31.32 -0.08 -15.56
CA SER A 206 31.78 0.95 -14.63
C SER A 206 33.32 1.01 -14.52
N ILE A 207 33.99 -0.15 -14.47
CA ILE A 207 35.46 -0.23 -14.46
C ILE A 207 36.04 0.39 -15.73
N ILE A 208 35.51 0.03 -16.89
CA ILE A 208 35.95 0.57 -18.17
C ILE A 208 35.71 2.08 -18.25
N ALA A 209 34.50 2.54 -17.85
CA ALA A 209 34.16 3.96 -17.81
C ALA A 209 35.13 4.75 -16.91
N ALA A 210 35.42 4.25 -15.72
CA ALA A 210 36.36 4.87 -14.77
C ALA A 210 37.80 4.88 -15.30
N SER A 211 38.26 3.77 -15.90
CA SER A 211 39.63 3.64 -16.43
C SER A 211 39.90 4.63 -17.58
N LEU A 212 38.88 4.90 -18.40
CA LEU A 212 38.98 5.80 -19.57
C LEU A 212 38.53 7.23 -19.30
N ASN A 213 38.12 7.56 -18.06
CA ASN A 213 37.49 8.82 -17.74
C ASN A 213 36.34 9.15 -18.73
N ALA A 214 35.46 8.17 -18.95
CA ALA A 214 34.34 8.30 -19.87
C ALA A 214 33.44 9.47 -19.48
N ARG A 215 32.84 10.14 -20.45
CA ARG A 215 31.92 11.26 -20.19
C ARG A 215 30.62 10.81 -19.52
N LEU A 216 30.19 9.57 -19.80
CA LEU A 216 28.91 9.04 -19.37
C LEU A 216 28.92 7.50 -19.39
N LEU A 217 28.31 6.90 -18.39
CA LEU A 217 27.93 5.50 -18.35
C LEU A 217 26.40 5.37 -18.49
N GLU A 218 25.92 4.72 -19.53
CA GLU A 218 24.49 4.39 -19.69
C GLU A 218 24.26 2.91 -19.39
N ILE A 219 23.33 2.63 -18.50
CA ILE A 219 22.89 1.26 -18.17
C ILE A 219 21.49 1.07 -18.73
N TRP A 220 21.39 0.25 -19.78
CA TRP A 220 20.17 -0.08 -20.47
C TRP A 220 19.57 -1.37 -19.90
N THR A 221 18.33 -1.28 -19.42
CA THR A 221 17.59 -2.36 -18.75
C THR A 221 16.14 -2.41 -19.24
N ASP A 222 15.24 -3.06 -18.52
CA ASP A 222 13.81 -3.22 -18.87
C ASP A 222 12.88 -2.28 -18.05
N VAL A 223 13.45 -1.34 -17.32
CA VAL A 223 12.69 -0.32 -16.55
C VAL A 223 13.08 1.10 -17.01
N ASP A 224 12.14 2.04 -16.91
CA ASP A 224 12.35 3.43 -17.33
C ASP A 224 13.33 4.23 -16.45
N GLY A 225 13.80 3.66 -15.35
CA GLY A 225 14.72 4.29 -14.40
C GLY A 225 14.50 3.75 -12.98
N PHE A 226 15.07 4.44 -12.01
CA PHE A 226 14.72 4.22 -10.60
C PHE A 226 13.31 4.74 -10.35
N MET A 227 12.49 3.94 -9.66
CA MET A 227 11.14 4.29 -9.29
C MET A 227 11.09 4.71 -7.81
N THR A 228 10.12 5.55 -7.45
CA THR A 228 9.89 5.97 -6.05
C THR A 228 9.59 4.80 -5.11
N ALA A 229 9.10 3.69 -5.66
CA ALA A 229 8.89 2.40 -5.00
C ALA A 229 8.80 1.29 -6.06
N ASP A 230 8.68 0.02 -5.63
CA ASP A 230 8.47 -1.11 -6.56
C ASP A 230 7.09 -0.98 -7.26
N PRO A 231 7.03 -0.79 -8.59
CA PRO A 231 5.76 -0.61 -9.31
C PRO A 231 4.87 -1.85 -9.31
N ARG A 232 5.42 -3.03 -8.99
CA ARG A 232 4.64 -4.27 -8.82
C ARG A 232 3.81 -4.27 -7.54
N VAL A 233 4.19 -3.44 -6.57
CA VAL A 233 3.51 -3.29 -5.27
C VAL A 233 2.69 -2.00 -5.24
N ILE A 234 3.23 -0.92 -5.82
CA ILE A 234 2.65 0.43 -5.81
C ILE A 234 2.43 0.88 -7.25
N SER A 235 1.18 0.86 -7.70
CA SER A 235 0.80 1.14 -9.09
C SER A 235 1.09 2.58 -9.54
N ASN A 236 1.11 3.52 -8.61
CA ASN A 236 1.38 4.95 -8.83
C ASN A 236 2.84 5.35 -8.51
N ALA A 237 3.75 4.37 -8.40
CA ALA A 237 5.16 4.68 -8.39
C ALA A 237 5.57 5.32 -9.73
N TYR A 238 6.41 6.34 -9.67
CA TYR A 238 6.89 7.06 -10.85
C TYR A 238 8.42 7.10 -10.88
N VAL A 239 8.97 7.43 -12.05
CA VAL A 239 10.42 7.49 -12.27
C VAL A 239 11.02 8.68 -11.53
N ILE A 240 12.15 8.45 -10.88
CA ILE A 240 12.95 9.49 -10.23
C ILE A 240 13.92 10.06 -11.28
N ASP A 241 13.84 11.35 -11.56
CA ASP A 241 14.65 11.99 -12.59
C ASP A 241 16.14 12.03 -12.22
N GLN A 242 16.45 12.33 -10.95
CA GLN A 242 17.82 12.48 -10.47
C GLN A 242 18.02 11.87 -9.08
N LEU A 243 19.13 11.16 -8.92
CA LEU A 243 19.62 10.62 -7.64
C LEU A 243 21.09 11.00 -7.45
N SER A 244 21.50 11.17 -6.20
CA SER A 244 22.92 11.12 -5.87
C SER A 244 23.44 9.68 -5.94
N PHE A 245 24.76 9.52 -5.99
CA PHE A 245 25.36 8.19 -5.93
C PHE A 245 25.06 7.47 -4.61
N VAL A 246 24.97 8.22 -3.52
CA VAL A 246 24.64 7.66 -2.20
C VAL A 246 23.20 7.19 -2.16
N GLU A 247 22.25 8.01 -2.63
CA GLU A 247 20.82 7.63 -2.71
C GLU A 247 20.61 6.39 -3.58
N ALA A 248 21.25 6.34 -4.75
CA ALA A 248 21.16 5.18 -5.64
C ALA A 248 21.74 3.91 -4.99
N MET A 249 22.85 4.03 -4.27
CA MET A 249 23.49 2.93 -3.55
C MET A 249 22.60 2.41 -2.41
N GLU A 250 22.00 3.32 -1.62
CA GLU A 250 21.08 2.97 -0.53
C GLU A 250 19.84 2.25 -1.07
N LEU A 251 19.19 2.78 -2.12
CA LEU A 251 18.04 2.12 -2.74
C LEU A 251 18.38 0.69 -3.21
N CYS A 252 19.54 0.51 -3.83
CA CYS A 252 19.99 -0.79 -4.33
C CYS A 252 20.32 -1.77 -3.19
N ASN A 253 20.94 -1.30 -2.11
CA ASN A 253 21.27 -2.12 -0.94
C ASN A 253 20.02 -2.69 -0.27
N PHE A 254 18.94 -1.91 -0.24
CA PHE A 254 17.67 -2.33 0.35
C PHE A 254 16.68 -2.96 -0.62
N GLY A 255 17.10 -3.35 -1.83
CA GLY A 255 16.34 -4.25 -2.69
C GLY A 255 15.90 -3.70 -4.05
N ALA A 256 16.19 -2.46 -4.40
CA ALA A 256 15.97 -1.95 -5.75
C ALA A 256 16.92 -2.66 -6.72
N LYS A 257 16.37 -3.52 -7.59
CA LYS A 257 17.13 -4.37 -8.52
C LYS A 257 17.44 -3.64 -9.83
N VAL A 258 17.87 -2.39 -9.77
CA VAL A 258 18.13 -1.56 -10.96
C VAL A 258 19.60 -1.57 -11.31
N VAL A 259 20.48 -1.36 -10.34
CA VAL A 259 21.94 -1.40 -10.50
C VAL A 259 22.56 -2.22 -9.37
N TYR A 260 23.63 -2.92 -9.66
CA TYR A 260 24.39 -3.62 -8.63
C TYR A 260 25.25 -2.60 -7.84
N PRO A 261 25.14 -2.50 -6.48
CA PRO A 261 25.81 -1.46 -5.69
C PRO A 261 27.30 -1.28 -5.97
N PRO A 262 28.12 -2.34 -6.08
CA PRO A 262 29.54 -2.21 -6.42
C PRO A 262 29.84 -1.52 -7.75
N THR A 263 28.88 -1.47 -8.68
CA THR A 263 29.00 -0.77 -9.96
C THR A 263 29.20 0.74 -9.77
N ILE A 264 28.64 1.29 -8.72
CA ILE A 264 28.68 2.74 -8.46
C ILE A 264 30.08 3.19 -8.06
N TYR A 265 30.82 2.35 -7.32
CA TYR A 265 32.10 2.70 -6.72
C TYR A 265 33.18 3.24 -7.72
N PRO A 266 33.51 2.58 -8.86
CA PRO A 266 34.53 3.08 -9.76
C PRO A 266 34.20 4.44 -10.38
N VAL A 267 32.97 4.67 -10.78
CA VAL A 267 32.54 5.91 -11.44
C VAL A 267 32.29 7.04 -10.45
N PHE A 268 31.92 6.73 -9.19
CA PHE A 268 31.78 7.71 -8.12
C PHE A 268 33.08 8.49 -7.90
N HIS A 269 34.20 7.80 -7.75
CA HIS A 269 35.51 8.42 -7.52
C HIS A 269 36.02 9.27 -8.69
N LYS A 270 35.54 9.00 -9.89
CA LYS A 270 35.88 9.75 -11.10
C LYS A 270 34.81 10.81 -11.46
N ASN A 271 33.76 10.93 -10.67
CA ASN A 271 32.61 11.82 -10.91
C ASN A 271 31.98 11.64 -12.29
N ILE A 272 31.90 10.36 -12.76
CA ILE A 272 31.29 10.02 -14.05
C ILE A 272 29.81 9.75 -13.82
N PRO A 273 28.90 10.51 -14.45
CA PRO A 273 27.47 10.30 -14.29
C PRO A 273 27.03 8.95 -14.87
N ILE A 274 26.01 8.36 -14.24
CA ILE A 274 25.29 7.18 -14.76
C ILE A 274 23.91 7.61 -15.21
N ILE A 275 23.41 7.08 -16.33
CA ILE A 275 21.99 7.18 -16.72
C ILE A 275 21.42 5.78 -16.83
N ILE A 276 20.30 5.54 -16.16
CA ILE A 276 19.53 4.30 -16.30
C ILE A 276 18.46 4.53 -17.36
N LYS A 277 18.41 3.68 -18.37
CA LYS A 277 17.49 3.81 -19.51
C LYS A 277 16.78 2.49 -19.84
N ASN A 278 15.62 2.61 -20.45
CA ASN A 278 14.84 1.46 -20.87
C ASN A 278 15.14 1.11 -22.34
N THR A 279 15.61 -0.10 -22.58
CA THR A 279 15.87 -0.62 -23.94
C THR A 279 14.60 -0.64 -24.81
N PHE A 280 13.44 -0.88 -24.21
CA PHE A 280 12.16 -0.99 -24.91
C PHE A 280 11.41 0.35 -25.02
N ASN A 281 11.85 1.36 -24.28
CA ASN A 281 11.32 2.73 -24.26
C ASN A 281 12.47 3.74 -24.28
N SER A 282 13.24 3.75 -25.37
CA SER A 282 14.45 4.58 -25.49
C SER A 282 14.17 6.10 -25.47
N ALA A 283 12.92 6.52 -25.68
CA ALA A 283 12.49 7.91 -25.59
C ALA A 283 12.33 8.41 -24.14
N ALA A 284 12.17 7.50 -23.17
CA ALA A 284 12.11 7.88 -21.75
C ALA A 284 13.43 8.52 -21.32
N PRO A 285 13.39 9.62 -20.53
CA PRO A 285 14.59 10.32 -20.09
C PRO A 285 15.50 9.46 -19.22
N GLY A 286 14.91 8.55 -18.44
CA GLY A 286 15.62 7.70 -17.48
C GLY A 286 15.91 8.40 -16.16
N THR A 287 16.75 7.78 -15.32
CA THR A 287 17.25 8.34 -14.08
C THR A 287 18.72 8.70 -14.21
N LYS A 288 19.07 9.97 -13.97
CA LYS A 288 20.46 10.42 -13.90
C LYS A 288 21.00 10.26 -12.48
N ILE A 289 22.14 9.63 -12.31
CA ILE A 289 22.89 9.48 -11.05
C ILE A 289 24.18 10.28 -11.15
N SER A 290 24.36 11.29 -10.30
CA SER A 290 25.56 12.15 -10.30
C SER A 290 25.73 12.84 -8.94
N ASN A 291 26.89 13.44 -8.70
CA ASN A 291 27.09 14.30 -7.54
C ASN A 291 26.44 15.69 -7.68
N ASP A 292 26.17 16.12 -8.92
CA ASP A 292 25.57 17.41 -9.23
C ASP A 292 24.03 17.29 -9.25
N VAL A 293 23.44 16.87 -8.13
CA VAL A 293 21.97 16.87 -7.97
C VAL A 293 21.51 18.29 -7.69
N VAL A 294 20.70 18.84 -8.58
CA VAL A 294 20.06 20.12 -8.34
C VAL A 294 18.93 19.90 -7.33
N HIS A 295 19.10 20.41 -6.12
CA HIS A 295 18.12 20.28 -5.04
C HIS A 295 16.89 21.19 -5.20
N GLU A 296 16.55 21.59 -6.42
CA GLU A 296 15.35 22.41 -6.68
C GLU A 296 14.05 21.67 -6.34
N ASP A 297 14.06 20.32 -6.37
CA ASP A 297 12.94 19.51 -5.92
C ASP A 297 13.10 19.24 -4.41
N SER A 298 12.40 20.03 -3.60
CA SER A 298 12.51 20.07 -2.12
C SER A 298 12.06 18.78 -1.40
N ARG A 299 11.90 17.65 -2.09
CA ARG A 299 11.50 16.39 -1.47
C ARG A 299 12.64 15.81 -0.65
N ALA A 300 12.37 15.69 0.66
CA ALA A 300 13.32 15.11 1.59
C ALA A 300 13.58 13.61 1.33
N ILE A 301 12.63 12.92 0.71
CA ILE A 301 12.67 11.49 0.38
C ILE A 301 12.62 11.32 -1.13
N LYS A 302 13.52 10.51 -1.67
CA LYS A 302 13.62 10.18 -3.10
C LYS A 302 12.97 8.85 -3.44
N GLY A 303 13.09 7.85 -2.56
CA GLY A 303 12.54 6.52 -2.84
C GLY A 303 12.37 5.65 -1.60
N ILE A 304 11.60 4.58 -1.78
CA ILE A 304 11.37 3.52 -0.80
C ILE A 304 11.84 2.21 -1.41
N SER A 305 12.63 1.47 -0.64
CA SER A 305 13.07 0.14 -1.04
C SER A 305 12.77 -0.89 0.04
N SER A 306 12.71 -2.18 -0.30
CA SER A 306 12.42 -3.22 0.68
C SER A 306 13.08 -4.56 0.36
N ILE A 307 13.40 -5.30 1.42
CA ILE A 307 13.84 -6.69 1.40
C ILE A 307 12.73 -7.51 2.05
N SER A 308 12.05 -8.35 1.28
CA SER A 308 10.90 -9.15 1.74
C SER A 308 11.30 -10.40 2.51
N ASP A 309 12.54 -10.83 2.40
CA ASP A 309 13.07 -12.05 3.03
C ASP A 309 14.09 -11.65 4.10
N THR A 310 13.56 -11.31 5.27
CA THR A 310 14.37 -10.84 6.42
C THR A 310 14.09 -11.70 7.64
N SER A 311 15.13 -12.06 8.35
CA SER A 311 15.07 -12.56 9.73
C SER A 311 15.91 -11.70 10.65
N LEU A 312 15.42 -11.46 11.87
CA LEU A 312 16.16 -10.80 12.92
C LEU A 312 16.75 -11.85 13.86
N VAL A 313 18.07 -11.77 14.08
CA VAL A 313 18.73 -12.55 15.12
C VAL A 313 19.10 -11.62 16.27
N THR A 314 18.73 -12.01 17.48
CA THR A 314 18.99 -11.24 18.69
C THR A 314 19.84 -12.06 19.65
N VAL A 315 20.98 -11.48 20.05
CA VAL A 315 21.81 -11.97 21.15
C VAL A 315 21.45 -11.15 22.38
N SER A 316 20.99 -11.83 23.43
CA SER A 316 20.48 -11.20 24.65
C SER A 316 21.23 -11.69 25.89
N GLY A 317 21.64 -10.78 26.77
CA GLY A 317 22.24 -11.15 28.04
C GLY A 317 22.68 -9.92 28.87
N LEU A 318 22.34 -9.93 30.15
CA LEU A 318 22.77 -8.85 31.06
C LEU A 318 24.27 -8.80 31.27
N GLY A 319 24.96 -9.95 31.13
CA GLY A 319 26.43 -10.04 31.22
C GLY A 319 27.16 -9.41 30.03
N MET A 320 26.44 -8.96 28.98
CA MET A 320 27.05 -8.26 27.86
C MET A 320 27.33 -6.78 28.14
N VAL A 321 26.65 -6.21 29.15
CA VAL A 321 26.72 -4.77 29.43
C VAL A 321 28.13 -4.37 29.89
N GLY A 322 28.72 -3.42 29.16
CA GLY A 322 30.10 -2.93 29.46
C GLY A 322 31.23 -3.91 29.10
N VAL A 323 30.92 -5.04 28.46
CA VAL A 323 31.94 -6.02 28.03
C VAL A 323 32.49 -5.67 26.65
N ILE A 324 33.78 -5.33 26.60
CA ILE A 324 34.45 -4.96 25.36
C ILE A 324 34.62 -6.19 24.46
N GLY A 325 34.23 -6.04 23.16
CA GLY A 325 34.57 -7.03 22.15
C GLY A 325 33.42 -8.01 21.79
N ILE A 326 32.28 -8.02 22.47
CA ILE A 326 31.16 -8.92 22.17
C ILE A 326 30.68 -8.73 20.72
N ASN A 327 30.46 -7.49 20.28
CA ASN A 327 30.06 -7.21 18.90
C ASN A 327 31.10 -7.67 17.87
N SER A 328 32.40 -7.52 18.19
CA SER A 328 33.49 -8.02 17.35
C SER A 328 33.38 -9.54 17.15
N ARG A 329 33.16 -10.29 18.22
CA ARG A 329 33.00 -11.75 18.17
C ARG A 329 31.77 -12.16 17.40
N ILE A 330 30.61 -11.49 17.61
CA ILE A 330 29.36 -11.75 16.86
C ILE A 330 29.65 -11.62 15.37
N PHE A 331 30.10 -10.46 14.90
CA PHE A 331 30.27 -10.21 13.47
C PHE A 331 31.43 -10.99 12.84
N GLN A 332 32.49 -11.28 13.59
CA GLN A 332 33.59 -12.14 13.14
C GLN A 332 33.09 -13.58 12.92
N CYS A 333 32.33 -14.13 13.87
CA CYS A 333 31.76 -15.47 13.76
C CYS A 333 30.85 -15.59 12.53
N LEU A 334 29.96 -14.59 12.31
CA LEU A 334 29.07 -14.56 11.13
C LEU A 334 29.87 -14.45 9.82
N ALA A 335 30.89 -13.57 9.76
CA ALA A 335 31.72 -13.38 8.57
C ALA A 335 32.51 -14.64 8.19
N GLN A 336 33.07 -15.36 9.18
CA GLN A 336 33.80 -16.63 8.97
C GLN A 336 32.90 -17.72 8.39
N ASN A 337 31.59 -17.67 8.66
CA ASN A 337 30.60 -18.59 8.13
C ASN A 337 29.88 -18.07 6.85
N GLY A 338 30.37 -16.95 6.28
CA GLY A 338 29.83 -16.39 5.03
C GLY A 338 28.47 -15.72 5.16
N ILE A 339 28.01 -15.43 6.38
CA ILE A 339 26.71 -14.81 6.67
C ILE A 339 26.84 -13.29 6.56
N SER A 340 25.97 -12.68 5.74
CA SER A 340 25.93 -11.23 5.52
C SER A 340 24.85 -10.57 6.37
N VAL A 341 25.23 -9.54 7.13
CA VAL A 341 24.35 -8.70 7.94
C VAL A 341 24.11 -7.38 7.21
N PHE A 342 22.85 -6.94 7.10
CA PHE A 342 22.49 -5.71 6.37
C PHE A 342 21.77 -4.65 7.24
N LEU A 343 21.40 -4.96 8.48
CA LEU A 343 20.91 -4.00 9.47
C LEU A 343 21.40 -4.42 10.85
N VAL A 344 21.83 -3.45 11.64
CA VAL A 344 22.21 -3.67 13.06
C VAL A 344 21.45 -2.66 13.90
N SER A 345 20.81 -3.14 14.95
CA SER A 345 20.11 -2.32 15.93
C SER A 345 20.58 -2.74 17.34
N GLN A 346 21.15 -1.81 18.06
CA GLN A 346 21.60 -2.01 19.43
C GLN A 346 21.05 -0.90 20.30
N ALA A 347 20.35 -1.28 21.38
CA ALA A 347 19.88 -0.31 22.37
C ALA A 347 21.06 0.18 23.24
N SER A 348 20.92 1.40 23.78
CA SER A 348 21.96 2.02 24.65
C SER A 348 22.27 1.19 25.89
N SER A 349 21.37 0.29 26.28
CA SER A 349 21.56 -0.59 27.44
C SER A 349 22.53 -1.76 27.20
N GLU A 350 23.00 -1.96 25.95
CA GLU A 350 23.95 -2.99 25.50
C GLU A 350 23.58 -4.46 25.85
N HIS A 351 22.44 -4.70 26.50
CA HIS A 351 22.03 -6.06 26.89
C HIS A 351 21.45 -6.87 25.71
N ASN A 352 21.16 -6.22 24.58
CA ASN A 352 20.68 -6.85 23.36
C ASN A 352 21.40 -6.29 22.14
N THR A 353 21.91 -7.18 21.30
CA THR A 353 22.37 -6.84 19.93
C THR A 353 21.50 -7.59 18.95
N THR A 354 20.75 -6.84 18.12
CA THR A 354 19.85 -7.38 17.11
C THR A 354 20.37 -7.03 15.71
N PHE A 355 20.36 -7.98 14.79
CA PHE A 355 20.79 -7.75 13.43
C PHE A 355 19.93 -8.51 12.43
N ALA A 356 19.78 -7.93 11.24
CA ALA A 356 19.01 -8.51 10.15
C ALA A 356 19.92 -9.24 9.16
N LEU A 357 19.42 -10.39 8.70
CA LEU A 357 20.05 -11.21 7.70
C LEU A 357 18.97 -11.91 6.84
N LYS A 358 19.38 -12.61 5.79
CA LYS A 358 18.45 -13.41 4.99
C LYS A 358 17.90 -14.58 5.78
N SER A 359 16.64 -14.93 5.56
CA SER A 359 15.99 -15.99 6.32
C SER A 359 16.66 -17.36 6.14
N ASP A 360 17.25 -17.64 4.99
CA ASP A 360 17.99 -18.87 4.73
C ASP A 360 19.24 -19.04 5.64
N ASP A 361 19.82 -17.93 6.06
CA ASP A 361 21.02 -17.92 6.91
C ASP A 361 20.69 -17.92 8.40
N ALA A 362 19.41 -17.74 8.78
CA ALA A 362 19.02 -17.50 10.17
C ALA A 362 19.32 -18.68 11.11
N ASP A 363 19.00 -19.89 10.70
CA ASP A 363 19.24 -21.08 11.54
C ASP A 363 20.74 -21.36 11.69
N LEU A 364 21.53 -21.17 10.62
CA LEU A 364 22.98 -21.29 10.67
C LEU A 364 23.58 -20.21 11.59
N ALA A 365 23.12 -18.98 11.49
CA ALA A 365 23.59 -17.89 12.34
C ALA A 365 23.38 -18.20 13.84
N VAL A 366 22.18 -18.65 14.20
CA VAL A 366 21.87 -19.06 15.58
C VAL A 366 22.77 -20.22 16.03
N ALA A 367 22.99 -21.23 15.18
CA ALA A 367 23.82 -22.39 15.52
C ALA A 367 25.28 -22.01 15.76
N VAL A 368 25.89 -21.21 14.86
CA VAL A 368 27.29 -20.82 14.98
C VAL A 368 27.54 -19.87 16.16
N LEU A 369 26.57 -18.99 16.43
CA LEU A 369 26.68 -18.07 17.59
C LEU A 369 26.48 -18.81 18.92
N ASN A 370 25.57 -19.76 19.02
CA ASN A 370 25.45 -20.59 20.22
C ASN A 370 26.75 -21.35 20.51
N LYS A 371 27.45 -21.81 19.48
CA LYS A 371 28.74 -22.45 19.62
C LYS A 371 29.85 -21.48 20.04
N GLU A 372 29.87 -20.29 19.45
CA GLU A 372 30.87 -19.23 19.77
C GLU A 372 30.72 -18.75 21.20
N PHE A 373 29.51 -18.64 21.72
CA PHE A 373 29.18 -18.11 23.05
C PHE A 373 28.77 -19.18 24.05
N GLU A 374 29.15 -20.45 23.82
CA GLU A 374 28.76 -21.60 24.67
C GLU A 374 29.07 -21.35 26.16
N LYS A 375 30.26 -20.81 26.46
CA LYS A 375 30.69 -20.54 27.83
C LYS A 375 29.86 -19.43 28.51
N GLU A 376 29.65 -18.33 27.80
CA GLU A 376 28.83 -17.19 28.27
C GLU A 376 27.39 -17.58 28.49
N ILE A 377 26.86 -18.52 27.70
CA ILE A 377 25.54 -19.10 27.90
C ILE A 377 25.48 -20.01 29.13
N GLU A 378 26.49 -20.88 29.31
CA GLU A 378 26.59 -21.77 30.49
C GLU A 378 26.65 -21.01 31.81
N ILE A 379 27.38 -19.88 31.87
CA ILE A 379 27.49 -19.05 33.09
C ILE A 379 26.36 -18.00 33.20
N GLY A 380 25.48 -17.92 32.23
CA GLY A 380 24.31 -17.04 32.25
C GLY A 380 24.60 -15.57 31.89
N GLU A 381 25.75 -15.23 31.35
CA GLU A 381 26.08 -13.90 30.85
C GLU A 381 25.29 -13.59 29.59
N ILE A 382 25.11 -14.58 28.70
CA ILE A 382 24.18 -14.55 27.56
C ILE A 382 22.98 -15.45 27.89
N THR A 383 21.82 -14.85 27.87
CA THR A 383 20.58 -15.53 28.24
C THR A 383 19.96 -16.31 27.08
N SER A 384 20.04 -15.74 25.86
CA SER A 384 19.45 -16.38 24.66
C SER A 384 20.01 -15.82 23.37
N ILE A 385 20.03 -16.67 22.34
CA ILE A 385 20.25 -16.31 20.95
C ILE A 385 19.08 -16.83 20.16
N THR A 386 18.24 -15.91 19.64
CA THR A 386 16.96 -16.24 18.99
C THR A 386 16.86 -15.65 17.60
N ALA A 387 16.11 -16.30 16.72
CA ALA A 387 15.77 -15.78 15.42
C ALA A 387 14.26 -15.58 15.28
N GLU A 388 13.85 -14.40 14.82
CA GLU A 388 12.49 -14.09 14.42
C GLU A 388 12.42 -14.04 12.89
N LYS A 389 11.56 -14.87 12.29
CA LYS A 389 11.41 -15.05 10.84
C LYS A 389 10.11 -14.38 10.33
N ASN A 390 9.88 -14.44 9.02
CA ASN A 390 8.73 -13.84 8.35
C ASN A 390 8.67 -12.31 8.53
N LEU A 391 9.82 -11.67 8.40
CA LEU A 391 9.97 -10.23 8.51
C LEU A 391 10.33 -9.61 7.16
N ALA A 392 10.16 -8.30 7.07
CA ALA A 392 10.60 -7.50 5.94
C ALA A 392 11.30 -6.23 6.43
N THR A 393 12.40 -5.89 5.78
CA THR A 393 13.10 -4.63 6.01
C THR A 393 12.65 -3.61 4.97
N VAL A 394 12.32 -2.42 5.41
CA VAL A 394 11.95 -1.28 4.56
C VAL A 394 12.92 -0.14 4.83
N ALA A 395 13.39 0.49 3.76
CA ALA A 395 14.23 1.68 3.83
C ALA A 395 13.58 2.85 3.09
N VAL A 396 13.55 3.99 3.74
CA VAL A 396 13.19 5.29 3.16
C VAL A 396 14.47 6.06 2.91
N VAL A 397 14.72 6.46 1.66
CA VAL A 397 16.01 6.99 1.21
C VAL A 397 15.85 8.43 0.70
N GLY A 398 16.79 9.30 1.11
CA GLY A 398 16.92 10.67 0.62
C GLY A 398 17.94 11.48 1.45
N GLU A 399 18.87 12.15 0.80
CA GLU A 399 19.92 12.94 1.46
C GLU A 399 19.39 14.19 2.19
N ASN A 400 18.25 14.74 1.74
CA ASN A 400 17.67 15.94 2.35
C ASN A 400 16.94 15.66 3.68
N MET A 401 16.86 14.43 4.15
CA MET A 401 16.21 14.11 5.43
C MET A 401 16.91 14.79 6.61
N LYS A 402 18.25 14.92 6.56
CA LYS A 402 19.06 15.57 7.59
C LYS A 402 18.67 17.02 7.85
N HIS A 403 18.23 17.72 6.80
CA HIS A 403 17.90 19.13 6.86
C HIS A 403 16.40 19.40 6.92
N THR A 404 15.58 18.34 6.98
CA THR A 404 14.12 18.44 7.01
C THR A 404 13.56 17.88 8.32
N PRO A 405 13.31 18.74 9.33
CA PRO A 405 12.75 18.29 10.60
C PRO A 405 11.40 17.58 10.41
N GLY A 406 11.14 16.57 11.26
CA GLY A 406 9.84 15.90 11.33
C GLY A 406 9.69 14.68 10.41
N ILE A 407 10.64 14.33 9.55
CA ILE A 407 10.55 13.18 8.65
C ILE A 407 10.34 11.87 9.41
N ALA A 408 11.18 11.57 10.42
CA ALA A 408 11.03 10.38 11.25
C ALA A 408 9.67 10.38 12.01
N GLY A 409 9.26 11.54 12.53
CA GLY A 409 7.95 11.70 13.17
C GLY A 409 6.78 11.40 12.22
N LYS A 410 6.83 11.92 10.99
CA LYS A 410 5.82 11.65 9.94
C LYS A 410 5.80 10.16 9.57
N LEU A 411 6.97 9.55 9.39
CA LEU A 411 7.11 8.12 9.07
C LEU A 411 6.45 7.24 10.13
N PHE A 412 6.89 7.34 11.38
CA PHE A 412 6.39 6.46 12.45
C PHE A 412 4.93 6.76 12.82
N ASN A 413 4.49 8.01 12.72
CA ASN A 413 3.08 8.36 12.91
C ASN A 413 2.19 7.71 11.84
N SER A 414 2.58 7.76 10.57
CA SER A 414 1.83 7.15 9.47
C SER A 414 1.70 5.63 9.64
N LEU A 415 2.80 4.96 10.04
CA LEU A 415 2.81 3.52 10.33
C LEU A 415 1.90 3.18 11.51
N GLY A 416 2.04 3.91 12.63
CA GLY A 416 1.25 3.69 13.85
C GLY A 416 -0.25 3.89 13.64
N ARG A 417 -0.68 4.96 12.96
CA ARG A 417 -2.09 5.20 12.58
C ARG A 417 -2.66 4.10 11.69
N SER A 418 -1.83 3.50 10.88
CA SER A 418 -2.22 2.37 10.03
C SER A 418 -2.15 1.01 10.74
N GLY A 419 -1.84 0.98 12.05
CA GLY A 419 -1.74 -0.23 12.85
C GLY A 419 -0.53 -1.10 12.52
N ILE A 420 0.54 -0.52 11.98
CA ILE A 420 1.78 -1.22 11.64
C ILE A 420 2.77 -1.04 12.79
N SER A 421 3.19 -2.17 13.37
CA SER A 421 4.24 -2.20 14.41
C SER A 421 5.61 -2.25 13.76
N VAL A 422 6.52 -1.38 14.23
CA VAL A 422 7.94 -1.42 13.88
C VAL A 422 8.66 -2.28 14.92
N ILE A 423 9.32 -3.33 14.46
CA ILE A 423 10.00 -4.32 15.32
C ILE A 423 11.41 -3.86 15.66
N ALA A 424 12.15 -3.36 14.68
CA ALA A 424 13.48 -2.78 14.84
C ALA A 424 13.64 -1.60 13.89
N CYS A 425 14.50 -0.63 14.22
CA CYS A 425 14.84 0.45 13.33
C CYS A 425 16.31 0.85 13.47
N ALA A 426 16.85 1.41 12.40
CA ALA A 426 18.18 1.98 12.35
C ALA A 426 18.16 3.27 11.53
N GLN A 427 18.76 4.33 12.08
CA GLN A 427 18.99 5.60 11.39
C GLN A 427 20.43 6.01 11.65
N GLY A 428 21.24 6.14 10.59
CA GLY A 428 22.64 6.54 10.69
C GLY A 428 22.77 8.05 10.94
N ALA A 429 23.93 8.47 11.42
CA ALA A 429 24.27 9.88 11.61
C ALA A 429 24.34 10.67 10.28
N SER A 430 24.48 9.98 9.14
CA SER A 430 24.38 10.58 7.80
C SER A 430 22.97 11.01 7.43
N GLU A 431 21.96 10.37 8.04
CA GLU A 431 20.51 10.57 7.77
C GLU A 431 20.12 10.44 6.30
N THR A 432 20.85 9.61 5.54
CA THR A 432 20.54 9.33 4.13
C THR A 432 19.48 8.25 3.97
N ASN A 433 19.29 7.43 5.00
CA ASN A 433 18.20 6.46 5.06
C ASN A 433 17.66 6.33 6.49
N ILE A 434 16.37 5.92 6.56
CA ILE A 434 15.74 5.37 7.76
C ILE A 434 15.31 3.96 7.38
N SER A 435 15.95 2.96 7.97
CA SER A 435 15.62 1.55 7.76
C SER A 435 14.91 0.98 8.98
N PHE A 436 13.89 0.16 8.76
CA PHE A 436 13.12 -0.45 9.82
C PHE A 436 12.54 -1.79 9.39
N VAL A 437 12.22 -2.63 10.37
CA VAL A 437 11.73 -3.99 10.18
C VAL A 437 10.28 -4.08 10.62
N VAL A 438 9.47 -4.71 9.79
CA VAL A 438 8.04 -4.98 10.05
C VAL A 438 7.75 -6.47 9.81
N ASN A 439 6.59 -6.94 10.29
CA ASN A 439 6.10 -8.27 9.94
C ASN A 439 5.90 -8.37 8.42
N GLY A 440 6.30 -9.49 7.81
CA GLY A 440 6.24 -9.72 6.35
C GLY A 440 4.83 -9.56 5.78
N ASP A 441 3.80 -9.96 6.53
CA ASP A 441 2.39 -9.83 6.10
C ASP A 441 1.96 -8.37 5.94
N ASN A 442 2.64 -7.45 6.64
CA ASN A 442 2.37 -6.01 6.57
C ASN A 442 3.19 -5.27 5.51
N LEU A 443 4.13 -5.93 4.83
CA LEU A 443 5.05 -5.26 3.89
C LEU A 443 4.32 -4.41 2.86
N ARG A 444 3.35 -4.99 2.15
CA ARG A 444 2.60 -4.28 1.12
C ARG A 444 1.85 -3.07 1.67
N LYS A 445 1.20 -3.22 2.83
CA LYS A 445 0.51 -2.12 3.51
C LYS A 445 1.50 -1.03 3.92
N THR A 446 2.64 -1.41 4.47
CA THR A 446 3.72 -0.51 4.87
C THR A 446 4.21 0.35 3.71
N LEU A 447 4.52 -0.28 2.57
CA LEU A 447 5.00 0.43 1.39
C LEU A 447 3.96 1.43 0.86
N ASN A 448 2.68 1.04 0.80
CA ASN A 448 1.59 1.94 0.38
C ASN A 448 1.42 3.12 1.34
N VAL A 449 1.40 2.88 2.65
CA VAL A 449 1.26 3.94 3.68
C VAL A 449 2.38 4.96 3.59
N ILE A 450 3.63 4.50 3.40
CA ILE A 450 4.77 5.41 3.30
C ILE A 450 4.73 6.17 1.98
N HIS A 451 4.46 5.48 0.86
CA HIS A 451 4.38 6.11 -0.45
C HIS A 451 3.28 7.17 -0.49
N ASP A 452 2.09 6.85 0.02
CA ASP A 452 0.98 7.80 0.17
C ASP A 452 1.41 9.02 1.02
N SER A 453 2.08 8.78 2.14
CA SER A 453 2.49 9.85 3.04
C SER A 453 3.55 10.80 2.47
N PHE A 454 4.47 10.32 1.62
CA PHE A 454 5.64 11.09 1.20
C PHE A 454 5.67 11.45 -0.28
N PHE A 455 5.06 10.67 -1.16
CA PHE A 455 5.12 10.85 -2.61
C PHE A 455 3.78 11.25 -3.23
N LEU A 456 2.68 10.80 -2.64
CA LEU A 456 1.34 11.17 -3.07
C LEU A 456 0.86 12.43 -2.32
N SER A 457 1.68 13.48 -2.29
CA SER A 457 1.18 14.79 -1.88
C SER A 457 0.09 15.30 -2.83
N GLU A 458 -0.11 14.67 -3.98
CA GLU A 458 -1.16 15.02 -4.94
C GLU A 458 -2.48 14.33 -4.62
N TYR A 459 -2.50 13.06 -4.09
CA TYR A 459 -3.76 12.35 -3.86
C TYR A 459 -3.70 11.49 -2.58
N GLN A 460 -4.66 11.69 -1.68
CA GLN A 460 -4.94 10.76 -0.58
C GLN A 460 -5.94 9.71 -1.07
N VAL A 461 -5.66 8.42 -0.87
CA VAL A 461 -6.58 7.33 -1.26
C VAL A 461 -7.33 6.80 -0.05
N LEU A 462 -8.66 6.72 -0.12
CA LEU A 462 -9.51 5.98 0.82
C LEU A 462 -10.06 4.72 0.13
N ASN A 463 -9.89 3.57 0.78
CA ASN A 463 -10.36 2.29 0.29
C ASN A 463 -11.70 1.93 0.94
N LEU A 464 -12.79 1.96 0.16
CA LEU A 464 -14.17 1.87 0.63
C LEU A 464 -14.71 0.44 0.51
N PHE A 465 -15.31 -0.04 1.59
CA PHE A 465 -16.09 -1.28 1.65
C PHE A 465 -17.56 -0.92 1.89
N ILE A 466 -18.38 -0.92 0.84
CA ILE A 466 -19.77 -0.49 0.88
C ILE A 466 -20.67 -1.71 1.07
N VAL A 467 -21.34 -1.79 2.22
CA VAL A 467 -22.26 -2.88 2.57
C VAL A 467 -23.69 -2.36 2.64
N GLY A 468 -24.58 -2.99 1.87
CA GLY A 468 -25.94 -2.58 1.69
C GLY A 468 -26.14 -1.69 0.47
N VAL A 469 -26.28 -2.28 -0.72
CA VAL A 469 -26.56 -1.58 -1.98
C VAL A 469 -28.08 -1.49 -2.27
N GLY A 470 -28.84 -1.16 -1.23
CA GLY A 470 -30.24 -0.76 -1.33
C GLY A 470 -30.40 0.69 -1.81
N HIS A 471 -31.50 1.37 -1.38
CA HIS A 471 -31.77 2.74 -1.83
C HIS A 471 -30.65 3.73 -1.49
N VAL A 472 -30.12 3.71 -0.26
CA VAL A 472 -29.04 4.62 0.15
C VAL A 472 -27.70 4.26 -0.49
N GLY A 473 -27.30 2.98 -0.44
CA GLY A 473 -26.00 2.55 -0.97
C GLY A 473 -25.86 2.72 -2.48
N LYS A 474 -26.93 2.51 -3.26
CA LYS A 474 -26.93 2.81 -4.71
C LYS A 474 -26.68 4.28 -4.98
N ARG A 475 -27.39 5.17 -4.27
CA ARG A 475 -27.22 6.63 -4.42
C ARG A 475 -25.82 7.07 -3.99
N LEU A 476 -25.27 6.46 -2.95
CA LEU A 476 -23.89 6.72 -2.52
C LEU A 476 -22.88 6.39 -3.62
N ILE A 477 -22.98 5.21 -4.23
CA ILE A 477 -22.10 4.80 -5.34
C ILE A 477 -22.25 5.76 -6.54
N GLU A 478 -23.48 6.17 -6.88
CA GLU A 478 -23.73 7.16 -7.91
C GLU A 478 -23.06 8.51 -7.59
N GLN A 479 -23.18 9.00 -6.36
CA GLN A 479 -22.55 10.25 -5.92
C GLN A 479 -21.02 10.16 -5.94
N ILE A 480 -20.44 9.04 -5.50
CA ILE A 480 -18.99 8.78 -5.59
C ILE A 480 -18.56 8.87 -7.05
N ARG A 481 -19.25 8.17 -7.97
CA ARG A 481 -18.93 8.20 -9.40
C ARG A 481 -18.95 9.62 -9.98
N HIS A 482 -19.98 10.41 -9.65
CA HIS A 482 -20.10 11.78 -10.16
C HIS A 482 -19.05 12.74 -9.60
N GLN A 483 -18.60 12.51 -8.36
CA GLN A 483 -17.64 13.41 -7.68
C GLN A 483 -16.19 12.97 -7.81
N GLN A 484 -15.92 11.76 -8.29
CA GLN A 484 -14.58 11.13 -8.27
C GLN A 484 -13.52 12.00 -8.96
N SER A 485 -13.80 12.53 -10.16
CA SER A 485 -12.89 13.42 -10.89
C SER A 485 -12.66 14.73 -10.14
N ASN A 486 -13.74 15.38 -9.68
CA ASN A 486 -13.64 16.63 -8.94
C ASN A 486 -12.85 16.49 -7.63
N LEU A 487 -13.03 15.40 -6.90
CA LEU A 487 -12.27 15.12 -5.68
C LEU A 487 -10.79 14.89 -5.99
N LYS A 488 -10.51 14.16 -7.06
CA LYS A 488 -9.13 13.89 -7.50
C LYS A 488 -8.44 15.18 -7.92
N ASP A 489 -9.05 15.96 -8.80
CA ASP A 489 -8.41 17.13 -9.41
C ASP A 489 -8.33 18.35 -8.47
N ASN A 490 -9.37 18.57 -7.64
CA ASN A 490 -9.49 19.78 -6.83
C ASN A 490 -9.22 19.57 -5.33
N LYS A 491 -9.28 18.34 -4.85
CA LYS A 491 -9.13 18.00 -3.42
C LYS A 491 -8.03 17.00 -3.13
N ALA A 492 -7.32 16.57 -4.17
CA ALA A 492 -6.28 15.57 -4.04
C ALA A 492 -6.75 14.30 -3.28
N LEU A 493 -8.00 13.87 -3.52
CA LEU A 493 -8.62 12.72 -2.88
C LEU A 493 -9.14 11.74 -3.92
N GLU A 494 -8.69 10.49 -3.82
CA GLU A 494 -9.18 9.36 -4.61
C GLU A 494 -9.98 8.41 -3.72
N LEU A 495 -11.20 8.08 -4.15
CA LEU A 495 -12.07 7.12 -3.48
C LEU A 495 -12.04 5.82 -4.27
N ASN A 496 -11.43 4.79 -3.71
CA ASN A 496 -11.30 3.49 -4.33
C ASN A 496 -12.30 2.51 -3.70
N VAL A 497 -13.31 2.07 -4.43
CA VAL A 497 -14.29 1.08 -3.95
C VAL A 497 -13.68 -0.31 -4.11
N VAL A 498 -13.28 -0.94 -3.01
CA VAL A 498 -12.59 -2.24 -2.97
C VAL A 498 -13.46 -3.39 -2.47
N GLY A 499 -14.64 -3.09 -1.95
CA GLY A 499 -15.61 -4.10 -1.52
C GLY A 499 -17.04 -3.60 -1.67
N VAL A 500 -17.92 -4.47 -2.19
CA VAL A 500 -19.35 -4.22 -2.28
C VAL A 500 -20.12 -5.47 -1.87
N ALA A 501 -21.14 -5.30 -1.01
CA ALA A 501 -21.99 -6.41 -0.58
C ALA A 501 -23.48 -6.04 -0.55
N ASN A 502 -24.32 -6.99 -0.92
CA ASN A 502 -25.76 -6.97 -0.68
C ASN A 502 -26.15 -8.04 0.36
N SER A 503 -27.43 -8.37 0.48
CA SER A 503 -27.91 -9.40 1.41
C SER A 503 -27.56 -10.85 1.00
N HIS A 504 -27.07 -11.07 -0.22
CA HIS A 504 -26.83 -12.40 -0.77
C HIS A 504 -25.38 -12.62 -1.17
N HIS A 505 -24.78 -11.66 -1.84
CA HIS A 505 -23.47 -11.76 -2.43
C HIS A 505 -22.55 -10.61 -2.02
N CYS A 506 -21.25 -10.86 -2.05
CA CYS A 506 -20.22 -9.84 -1.88
C CYS A 506 -19.09 -10.01 -2.90
N ILE A 507 -18.41 -8.92 -3.21
CA ILE A 507 -17.24 -8.87 -4.10
C ILE A 507 -16.17 -8.02 -3.45
N PHE A 508 -14.90 -8.42 -3.64
CA PHE A 508 -13.75 -7.71 -3.14
C PHE A 508 -12.67 -7.70 -4.23
N ASP A 509 -12.13 -6.51 -4.51
CA ASP A 509 -10.96 -6.34 -5.38
C ASP A 509 -10.05 -5.27 -4.78
N ARG A 510 -8.81 -5.65 -4.50
CA ARG A 510 -7.82 -4.76 -3.91
C ARG A 510 -7.46 -3.57 -4.82
N ASN A 511 -7.54 -3.75 -6.13
CA ASN A 511 -7.18 -2.74 -7.11
C ASN A 511 -8.33 -1.78 -7.43
N GLY A 512 -9.53 -2.07 -6.92
CA GLY A 512 -10.75 -1.30 -7.14
C GLY A 512 -11.76 -2.02 -8.03
N ILE A 513 -13.01 -1.96 -7.60
CA ILE A 513 -14.16 -2.50 -8.34
C ILE A 513 -14.63 -1.45 -9.35
N ASP A 514 -14.88 -1.87 -10.58
CA ASP A 514 -15.54 -1.01 -11.57
C ASP A 514 -16.93 -0.62 -11.09
N ILE A 515 -17.05 0.63 -10.63
CA ILE A 515 -18.30 1.17 -10.05
C ILE A 515 -19.39 1.41 -11.09
N GLU A 516 -19.10 1.40 -12.39
CA GLU A 516 -20.11 1.48 -13.44
C GLU A 516 -20.84 0.13 -13.62
N HIS A 517 -20.10 -0.96 -13.47
CA HIS A 517 -20.58 -2.32 -13.69
C HIS A 517 -20.70 -3.16 -12.41
N TYR A 518 -20.55 -2.53 -11.22
CA TYR A 518 -20.52 -3.27 -9.94
C TYR A 518 -21.75 -4.17 -9.73
N ALA A 519 -22.95 -3.74 -10.22
CA ALA A 519 -24.18 -4.50 -10.03
C ALA A 519 -24.16 -5.83 -10.79
N ASP A 520 -23.62 -5.82 -12.02
CA ASP A 520 -23.48 -7.02 -12.86
C ASP A 520 -22.40 -7.95 -12.30
N ILE A 521 -21.28 -7.37 -11.81
CA ILE A 521 -20.19 -8.12 -11.17
C ILE A 521 -20.69 -8.78 -9.89
N LEU A 522 -21.42 -8.02 -9.05
CA LEU A 522 -22.00 -8.52 -7.80
C LEU A 522 -23.04 -9.62 -8.05
N GLY A 523 -23.87 -9.46 -9.11
CA GLY A 523 -24.88 -10.45 -9.47
C GLY A 523 -24.31 -11.78 -9.97
N LYS A 524 -23.06 -11.78 -10.47
CA LYS A 524 -22.32 -12.96 -10.93
C LYS A 524 -21.42 -13.57 -9.84
N SER A 525 -21.30 -12.93 -8.69
CA SER A 525 -20.43 -13.39 -7.61
C SER A 525 -20.98 -14.65 -6.97
N GLU A 526 -20.13 -15.65 -6.79
CA GLU A 526 -20.41 -16.87 -6.03
C GLU A 526 -20.17 -16.72 -4.53
N MET A 527 -19.54 -15.62 -4.11
CA MET A 527 -19.20 -15.36 -2.71
C MET A 527 -20.43 -14.93 -1.93
N VAL A 528 -20.87 -15.79 -1.01
CA VAL A 528 -22.05 -15.54 -0.17
C VAL A 528 -21.73 -14.46 0.87
N ALA A 529 -22.57 -13.44 0.92
CA ALA A 529 -22.45 -12.38 1.90
C ALA A 529 -22.94 -12.88 3.28
N SER A 530 -22.03 -12.89 4.25
CA SER A 530 -22.36 -13.01 5.66
C SER A 530 -21.57 -11.99 6.47
N PRO A 531 -22.01 -11.59 7.67
CA PRO A 531 -21.25 -10.69 8.51
C PRO A 531 -19.83 -11.17 8.75
N THR A 532 -19.66 -12.47 9.01
CA THR A 532 -18.35 -13.10 9.23
C THR A 532 -17.49 -13.04 7.97
N THR A 533 -18.02 -13.46 6.82
CA THR A 533 -17.30 -13.43 5.53
C THR A 533 -16.83 -12.01 5.20
N ILE A 534 -17.72 -11.03 5.31
CA ILE A 534 -17.41 -9.63 5.02
C ILE A 534 -16.30 -9.12 5.95
N CYS A 535 -16.45 -9.35 7.26
CA CYS A 535 -15.47 -8.91 8.24
C CYS A 535 -14.09 -9.57 8.04
N ASP A 536 -14.06 -10.87 7.79
CA ASP A 536 -12.84 -11.64 7.58
C ASP A 536 -12.11 -11.21 6.31
N GLU A 537 -12.82 -11.01 5.19
CA GLU A 537 -12.22 -10.56 3.95
C GLU A 537 -11.67 -9.12 4.05
N ILE A 538 -12.37 -8.20 4.72
CA ILE A 538 -11.86 -6.84 4.98
C ILE A 538 -10.56 -6.89 5.78
N ILE A 539 -10.51 -7.67 6.85
CA ILE A 539 -9.32 -7.82 7.70
C ILE A 539 -8.18 -8.49 6.94
N LYS A 540 -8.47 -9.60 6.24
CA LYS A 540 -7.49 -10.37 5.44
C LYS A 540 -6.89 -9.52 4.30
N MET A 541 -7.69 -8.64 3.72
CA MET A 541 -7.24 -7.74 2.67
C MET A 541 -6.10 -6.83 3.16
N ASN A 542 -6.06 -6.51 4.44
CA ASN A 542 -5.01 -5.71 5.10
C ASN A 542 -4.57 -4.50 4.25
N ILE A 543 -5.55 -3.70 3.81
CA ILE A 543 -5.36 -2.56 2.93
C ILE A 543 -5.12 -1.29 3.77
N PHE A 544 -4.45 -0.28 3.20
CA PHE A 544 -4.26 1.03 3.86
C PHE A 544 -5.53 1.90 3.75
N ASN A 545 -5.70 2.84 4.69
CA ASN A 545 -6.85 3.76 4.76
C ASN A 545 -8.21 3.09 4.51
N PRO A 546 -8.54 1.96 5.17
CA PRO A 546 -9.80 1.27 4.94
C PRO A 546 -10.96 2.01 5.61
N VAL A 547 -12.08 2.11 4.90
CA VAL A 547 -13.34 2.69 5.38
C VAL A 547 -14.45 1.69 5.13
N PHE A 548 -15.04 1.18 6.19
CA PHE A 548 -16.25 0.37 6.15
C PHE A 548 -17.47 1.27 6.17
N VAL A 549 -18.34 1.14 5.16
CA VAL A 549 -19.52 1.97 4.99
C VAL A 549 -20.78 1.09 5.12
N ASP A 550 -21.51 1.25 6.20
CA ASP A 550 -22.74 0.51 6.46
C ASP A 550 -24.00 1.30 6.03
N CYS A 551 -24.57 0.90 4.89
CA CYS A 551 -25.84 1.39 4.39
C CYS A 551 -26.99 0.39 4.65
N THR A 552 -26.86 -0.52 5.62
CA THR A 552 -27.89 -1.50 6.00
C THR A 552 -28.70 -1.03 7.22
N ALA A 553 -29.70 -1.83 7.58
CA ALA A 553 -30.47 -1.66 8.81
C ALA A 553 -30.40 -2.90 9.72
N THR A 554 -29.41 -3.79 9.51
CA THR A 554 -29.33 -5.07 10.18
C THR A 554 -28.44 -5.02 11.44
N LYS A 555 -28.86 -5.76 12.47
CA LYS A 555 -28.11 -5.85 13.73
C LYS A 555 -26.78 -6.56 13.57
N ASP A 556 -26.76 -7.57 12.73
CA ASP A 556 -25.57 -8.44 12.55
C ASP A 556 -24.42 -7.70 11.88
N ILE A 557 -24.69 -6.79 10.96
CA ILE A 557 -23.67 -5.90 10.37
C ILE A 557 -23.17 -4.90 11.41
N ALA A 558 -24.07 -4.28 12.18
CA ALA A 558 -23.68 -3.35 13.26
C ALA A 558 -22.82 -4.02 14.36
N ALA A 559 -22.99 -5.33 14.57
CA ALA A 559 -22.22 -6.11 15.55
C ALA A 559 -20.75 -6.33 15.15
N MET A 560 -20.37 -6.06 13.87
CA MET A 560 -19.00 -6.19 13.41
C MET A 560 -18.11 -4.99 13.74
N TYR A 561 -18.68 -3.85 14.13
CA TYR A 561 -17.93 -2.60 14.24
C TYR A 561 -16.80 -2.63 15.27
N ASP A 562 -16.97 -3.31 16.39
CA ASP A 562 -15.91 -3.44 17.39
C ASP A 562 -14.68 -4.18 16.86
N ARG A 563 -14.92 -5.24 16.07
CA ARG A 563 -13.86 -6.00 15.42
C ARG A 563 -13.18 -5.19 14.33
N LEU A 564 -13.92 -4.49 13.46
CA LEU A 564 -13.38 -3.65 12.40
C LEU A 564 -12.55 -2.49 12.97
N LEU A 565 -13.10 -1.73 13.93
CA LEU A 565 -12.38 -0.63 14.58
C LEU A 565 -11.09 -1.12 15.28
N SER A 566 -11.13 -2.32 15.89
CA SER A 566 -9.95 -2.93 16.53
C SER A 566 -8.85 -3.29 15.53
N HIS A 567 -9.18 -3.46 14.25
CA HIS A 567 -8.25 -3.72 13.15
C HIS A 567 -7.94 -2.48 12.30
N ASN A 568 -8.07 -1.29 12.88
CA ASN A 568 -7.75 -0.01 12.25
C ASN A 568 -8.60 0.30 10.99
N VAL A 569 -9.83 -0.19 10.94
CA VAL A 569 -10.81 0.14 9.89
C VAL A 569 -11.70 1.28 10.38
N ASN A 570 -11.78 2.38 9.63
CA ASN A 570 -12.75 3.44 9.90
C ASN A 570 -14.17 2.93 9.61
N VAL A 571 -15.15 3.37 10.38
CA VAL A 571 -16.56 2.99 10.20
C VAL A 571 -17.42 4.22 9.99
N VAL A 572 -18.15 4.22 8.88
CA VAL A 572 -19.19 5.21 8.55
C VAL A 572 -20.53 4.48 8.47
N ALA A 573 -21.51 4.90 9.25
CA ALA A 573 -22.76 4.15 9.39
C ALA A 573 -24.01 4.98 9.19
N ALA A 574 -24.82 4.61 8.20
CA ALA A 574 -26.23 5.02 8.15
C ALA A 574 -27.11 4.16 9.10
N ASN A 575 -26.59 3.02 9.53
CA ASN A 575 -27.22 2.08 10.44
C ASN A 575 -27.24 2.62 11.86
N LYS A 576 -28.44 2.90 12.39
CA LYS A 576 -28.63 3.50 13.72
C LYS A 576 -28.39 2.53 14.88
N LEU A 577 -28.38 1.22 14.62
CA LEU A 577 -28.44 0.20 15.67
C LEU A 577 -27.22 0.18 16.60
N ALA A 578 -26.03 0.45 16.08
CA ALA A 578 -24.83 0.52 16.92
C ALA A 578 -24.86 1.75 17.85
N ALA A 579 -25.15 2.93 17.35
CA ALA A 579 -25.17 4.18 18.10
C ALA A 579 -26.34 4.25 19.12
N SER A 580 -27.49 3.59 18.83
CA SER A 580 -28.64 3.46 19.72
C SER A 580 -28.66 2.18 20.56
N SER A 581 -27.66 1.30 20.48
CA SER A 581 -27.52 0.09 21.27
C SER A 581 -27.36 0.43 22.78
N LYS A 582 -27.15 -0.55 23.65
CA LYS A 582 -26.85 -0.26 25.07
C LYS A 582 -25.67 0.70 25.17
N TYR A 583 -25.76 1.65 26.11
CA TYR A 583 -24.79 2.72 26.32
C TYR A 583 -23.34 2.19 26.43
N ASP A 584 -23.16 1.08 27.14
CA ASP A 584 -21.83 0.51 27.31
C ASP A 584 -21.21 0.02 25.99
N ASN A 585 -22.03 -0.51 25.06
CA ASN A 585 -21.56 -0.88 23.72
C ASN A 585 -21.21 0.36 22.88
N TYR A 586 -22.08 1.37 22.87
CA TYR A 586 -21.79 2.65 22.21
C TYR A 586 -20.48 3.27 22.75
N LYS A 587 -20.31 3.34 24.06
CA LYS A 587 -19.10 3.85 24.71
C LYS A 587 -17.86 3.04 24.34
N LYS A 588 -17.98 1.70 24.32
CA LYS A 588 -16.91 0.79 23.87
C LYS A 588 -16.45 1.11 22.46
N LEU A 589 -17.37 1.28 21.51
CA LEU A 589 -17.04 1.60 20.10
C LEU A 589 -16.30 2.94 19.99
N LYS A 590 -16.77 3.99 20.68
CA LYS A 590 -16.10 5.30 20.73
C LYS A 590 -14.70 5.20 21.34
N GLN A 591 -14.53 4.39 22.39
CA GLN A 591 -13.23 4.16 23.04
C GLN A 591 -12.25 3.40 22.14
N ILE A 592 -12.71 2.35 21.44
CA ILE A 592 -11.88 1.61 20.49
C ILE A 592 -11.44 2.55 19.36
N ALA A 593 -12.37 3.30 18.77
CA ALA A 593 -12.06 4.26 17.70
C ALA A 593 -11.00 5.27 18.16
N ARG A 594 -11.16 5.86 19.35
CA ARG A 594 -10.17 6.78 19.91
C ARG A 594 -8.81 6.12 20.19
N LYS A 595 -8.81 4.92 20.75
CA LYS A 595 -7.56 4.18 21.08
C LYS A 595 -6.79 3.80 19.82
N ARG A 596 -7.49 3.48 18.73
CA ARG A 596 -6.92 3.05 17.46
C ARG A 596 -6.67 4.20 16.47
N ASP A 597 -7.02 5.44 16.85
CA ASP A 597 -6.99 6.63 16.00
C ASP A 597 -7.74 6.45 14.67
N VAL A 598 -8.87 5.74 14.71
CA VAL A 598 -9.81 5.58 13.61
C VAL A 598 -11.11 6.31 13.90
N LYS A 599 -11.93 6.54 12.87
CA LYS A 599 -13.21 7.24 13.01
C LYS A 599 -14.35 6.24 13.09
N PHE A 600 -15.33 6.56 13.96
CA PHE A 600 -16.66 5.97 13.97
C PHE A 600 -17.66 7.12 13.80
N LEU A 601 -18.14 7.29 12.55
CA LEU A 601 -19.00 8.39 12.10
C LEU A 601 -20.38 7.86 11.76
N PHE A 602 -21.41 8.63 12.13
CA PHE A 602 -22.81 8.24 11.96
C PHE A 602 -23.75 9.47 11.92
N GLU A 603 -23.32 10.55 11.24
CA GLU A 603 -24.08 11.79 11.11
C GLU A 603 -25.51 11.52 10.65
N THR A 604 -25.66 10.61 9.67
CA THR A 604 -26.95 10.31 9.04
C THR A 604 -27.93 9.52 9.92
N ASN A 605 -27.51 9.13 11.10
CA ASN A 605 -28.41 8.45 12.05
C ASN A 605 -29.49 9.37 12.57
N VAL A 606 -29.29 10.70 12.51
CA VAL A 606 -30.30 11.70 12.86
C VAL A 606 -30.35 12.79 11.79
N GLY A 607 -31.53 13.03 11.23
CA GLY A 607 -31.76 14.13 10.29
C GLY A 607 -31.20 13.92 8.90
N ALA A 608 -30.97 12.68 8.47
CA ALA A 608 -30.42 12.33 7.18
C ALA A 608 -29.06 13.03 6.89
N GLY A 609 -29.00 13.96 5.94
CA GLY A 609 -27.77 14.70 5.62
C GLY A 609 -27.59 16.02 6.42
N LEU A 610 -28.45 16.33 7.38
CA LEU A 610 -28.31 17.53 8.18
C LEU A 610 -27.12 17.43 9.16
N PRO A 611 -26.30 18.49 9.33
CA PRO A 611 -25.12 18.47 10.17
C PRO A 611 -25.46 18.65 11.66
N ILE A 612 -26.02 17.64 12.29
CA ILE A 612 -26.53 17.71 13.67
C ILE A 612 -25.53 17.19 14.67
N ILE A 613 -25.07 15.96 14.49
CA ILE A 613 -24.12 15.29 15.38
C ILE A 613 -22.76 16.00 15.38
N ASN A 614 -22.28 16.39 14.21
CA ASN A 614 -21.04 17.16 14.09
C ASN A 614 -21.15 18.53 14.74
N THR A 615 -22.30 19.20 14.64
CA THR A 615 -22.56 20.48 15.34
C THR A 615 -22.52 20.30 16.86
N ILE A 616 -23.22 19.30 17.40
CA ILE A 616 -23.21 18.99 18.83
C ILE A 616 -21.78 18.70 19.31
N ASN A 617 -21.05 17.86 18.58
CA ASN A 617 -19.66 17.54 18.92
C ASN A 617 -18.75 18.78 18.86
N SER A 618 -18.92 19.68 17.90
CA SER A 618 -18.15 20.91 17.78
C SER A 618 -18.41 21.86 18.95
N LEU A 619 -19.67 22.00 19.40
CA LEU A 619 -20.03 22.80 20.56
C LEU A 619 -19.40 22.25 21.84
N ILE A 620 -19.54 20.95 22.09
CA ILE A 620 -18.98 20.30 23.29
C ILE A 620 -17.45 20.37 23.29
N ASN A 621 -16.81 20.06 22.16
CA ASN A 621 -15.34 20.09 22.05
C ASN A 621 -14.77 21.50 22.24
N SER A 622 -15.55 22.54 21.93
CA SER A 622 -15.20 23.94 22.21
C SER A 622 -15.52 24.39 23.65
N GLY A 623 -15.98 23.48 24.51
CA GLY A 623 -16.27 23.74 25.92
C GLY A 623 -17.67 24.30 26.19
N ASP A 624 -18.61 24.19 25.24
CA ASP A 624 -20.01 24.53 25.47
C ASP A 624 -20.77 23.35 26.09
N LYS A 625 -21.91 23.60 26.70
CA LYS A 625 -22.74 22.58 27.31
C LYS A 625 -24.13 22.61 26.70
N ILE A 626 -24.60 21.47 26.26
CA ILE A 626 -25.97 21.30 25.75
C ILE A 626 -26.92 21.26 26.98
N LEU A 627 -27.87 22.20 27.04
CA LEU A 627 -28.87 22.29 28.09
C LEU A 627 -30.16 21.63 27.67
N LYS A 628 -30.57 21.82 26.42
CA LYS A 628 -31.83 21.31 25.90
C LYS A 628 -31.72 21.01 24.39
N ILE A 629 -32.33 19.93 23.95
CA ILE A 629 -32.59 19.62 22.55
C ILE A 629 -34.09 19.41 22.39
N GLU A 630 -34.69 20.11 21.44
CA GLU A 630 -36.09 19.94 21.06
C GLU A 630 -36.14 19.65 19.56
N ALA A 631 -36.90 18.64 19.16
CA ALA A 631 -36.83 18.24 17.74
C ALA A 631 -38.11 17.57 17.23
N VAL A 632 -38.46 17.83 15.99
CA VAL A 632 -39.39 17.01 15.17
C VAL A 632 -38.50 16.15 14.26
N LEU A 633 -38.44 14.85 14.56
CA LEU A 633 -37.48 13.91 13.96
C LEU A 633 -38.11 12.83 13.06
N SER A 634 -39.43 12.82 12.91
CA SER A 634 -40.15 11.89 12.06
C SER A 634 -40.85 12.63 10.93
N GLY A 635 -40.42 12.38 9.69
CA GLY A 635 -41.12 12.92 8.52
C GLY A 635 -42.54 12.38 8.37
N THR A 636 -42.74 11.11 8.68
CA THR A 636 -44.08 10.46 8.64
C THR A 636 -45.04 11.12 9.62
N LEU A 637 -44.64 11.26 10.87
CA LEU A 637 -45.49 11.88 11.90
C LEU A 637 -45.73 13.36 11.61
N ASN A 638 -44.70 14.08 11.14
CA ASN A 638 -44.87 15.47 10.74
C ASN A 638 -45.88 15.62 9.58
N TYR A 639 -45.82 14.77 8.59
CA TYR A 639 -46.80 14.74 7.46
C TYR A 639 -48.21 14.47 7.99
N ILE A 640 -48.38 13.45 8.84
CA ILE A 640 -49.71 13.13 9.41
C ILE A 640 -50.31 14.35 10.13
N PHE A 641 -49.54 15.03 10.98
CA PHE A 641 -50.02 16.20 11.74
C PHE A 641 -50.21 17.46 10.85
N ASN A 642 -49.62 17.52 9.67
CA ASN A 642 -49.80 18.60 8.72
C ASN A 642 -51.08 18.44 7.90
N VAL A 643 -51.47 17.20 7.53
CA VAL A 643 -52.66 16.95 6.74
C VAL A 643 -53.91 16.79 7.57
N LEU A 644 -53.72 16.56 8.89
CA LEU A 644 -54.81 16.42 9.85
C LEU A 644 -55.69 17.69 9.89
N SER A 645 -56.98 17.56 9.64
CA SER A 645 -57.94 18.67 9.62
C SER A 645 -59.35 18.17 9.88
N GLU A 646 -60.33 19.08 10.03
CA GLU A 646 -61.73 18.71 10.18
C GLU A 646 -62.22 17.73 9.10
N LYS A 647 -61.68 17.83 7.85
CA LYS A 647 -62.07 16.98 6.73
C LYS A 647 -61.16 15.72 6.60
N VAL A 648 -60.07 15.65 7.30
CA VAL A 648 -59.07 14.56 7.24
C VAL A 648 -58.84 14.04 8.65
N PRO A 649 -59.62 13.03 9.09
CA PRO A 649 -59.42 12.40 10.39
C PRO A 649 -58.09 11.64 10.49
N LEU A 650 -57.65 11.26 11.70
CA LEU A 650 -56.37 10.61 11.94
C LEU A 650 -56.17 9.34 11.12
N SER A 651 -57.21 8.48 11.06
CA SER A 651 -57.16 7.23 10.26
C SER A 651 -56.89 7.48 8.81
N LYS A 652 -57.51 8.52 8.23
CA LYS A 652 -57.32 8.94 6.84
C LYS A 652 -55.93 9.57 6.63
N ALA A 653 -55.45 10.38 7.58
CA ALA A 653 -54.12 10.98 7.54
C ALA A 653 -53.01 9.93 7.53
N VAL A 654 -53.16 8.85 8.31
CA VAL A 654 -52.23 7.72 8.32
C VAL A 654 -52.25 6.96 6.97
N MET A 655 -53.42 6.74 6.39
CA MET A 655 -53.53 6.14 5.07
C MET A 655 -52.88 7.01 3.99
N MET A 656 -53.13 8.31 3.99
CA MET A 656 -52.49 9.26 3.06
C MET A 656 -50.96 9.25 3.19
N ALA A 657 -50.43 9.14 4.41
CA ALA A 657 -48.98 9.03 4.62
C ALA A 657 -48.41 7.76 3.97
N LYS A 658 -49.11 6.63 4.07
CA LYS A 658 -48.75 5.37 3.43
C LYS A 658 -48.81 5.45 1.90
N GLU A 659 -49.89 5.97 1.34
CA GLU A 659 -50.08 6.14 -0.11
C GLU A 659 -49.05 7.10 -0.74
N ALA A 660 -48.67 8.14 0.00
CA ALA A 660 -47.64 9.09 -0.40
C ALA A 660 -46.21 8.57 -0.22
N GLY A 661 -46.01 7.36 0.34
CA GLY A 661 -44.71 6.75 0.56
C GLY A 661 -43.88 7.35 1.71
N TYR A 662 -44.54 8.07 2.61
CA TYR A 662 -43.88 8.62 3.81
C TYR A 662 -43.87 7.66 4.98
N SER A 663 -44.72 6.63 5.01
CA SER A 663 -44.81 5.64 6.08
C SER A 663 -44.11 4.33 5.70
N GLU A 664 -43.61 3.64 6.71
CA GLU A 664 -43.18 2.25 6.56
C GLU A 664 -44.37 1.36 6.09
N PRO A 665 -44.09 0.17 5.53
CA PRO A 665 -45.16 -0.75 5.10
C PRO A 665 -46.19 -1.05 6.19
N ASP A 666 -45.72 -1.10 7.45
CA ASP A 666 -46.57 -1.14 8.65
C ASP A 666 -46.50 0.21 9.41
N PRO A 667 -47.50 1.06 9.27
CA PRO A 667 -47.49 2.38 9.92
C PRO A 667 -47.35 2.36 11.45
N ARG A 668 -47.59 1.23 12.10
CA ARG A 668 -47.37 1.08 13.55
C ARG A 668 -45.92 1.28 13.95
N GLU A 669 -44.97 0.94 13.11
CA GLU A 669 -43.56 1.20 13.35
C GLU A 669 -43.31 2.71 13.52
N ASP A 670 -43.86 3.56 12.64
CA ASP A 670 -43.74 5.01 12.72
C ASP A 670 -44.51 5.56 13.95
N LEU A 671 -45.77 5.10 14.13
CA LEU A 671 -46.65 5.56 15.20
C LEU A 671 -46.20 5.16 16.60
N SER A 672 -45.40 4.09 16.69
CA SER A 672 -44.76 3.67 17.97
C SER A 672 -43.68 4.64 18.47
N GLY A 673 -43.26 5.58 17.65
CA GLY A 673 -42.21 6.52 17.94
C GLY A 673 -40.81 5.89 18.14
N LYS A 674 -40.62 4.58 17.83
CA LYS A 674 -39.35 3.86 18.06
C LYS A 674 -38.16 4.51 17.36
N ASP A 675 -38.31 4.97 16.10
CA ASP A 675 -37.25 5.65 15.37
C ASP A 675 -36.93 7.01 16.02
N VAL A 676 -37.95 7.76 16.45
CA VAL A 676 -37.77 9.04 17.17
C VAL A 676 -37.03 8.83 18.50
N VAL A 677 -37.37 7.78 19.23
CA VAL A 677 -36.69 7.41 20.48
C VAL A 677 -35.21 7.09 20.20
N ARG A 678 -34.94 6.27 19.21
CA ARG A 678 -33.53 5.95 18.83
C ARG A 678 -32.73 7.20 18.48
N LYS A 679 -33.30 8.10 17.67
CA LYS A 679 -32.67 9.37 17.29
C LYS A 679 -32.41 10.24 18.52
N LEU A 680 -33.37 10.37 19.42
CA LEU A 680 -33.22 11.14 20.67
C LEU A 680 -32.13 10.55 21.55
N VAL A 681 -32.07 9.22 21.70
CA VAL A 681 -31.02 8.54 22.48
C VAL A 681 -29.64 8.85 21.89
N ILE A 682 -29.50 8.82 20.57
CA ILE A 682 -28.22 9.16 19.90
C ILE A 682 -27.84 10.60 20.19
N LEU A 683 -28.75 11.56 20.00
CA LEU A 683 -28.50 12.99 20.30
C LEU A 683 -28.14 13.22 21.76
N SER A 684 -28.85 12.57 22.68
CA SER A 684 -28.60 12.69 24.11
C SER A 684 -27.20 12.19 24.49
N ARG A 685 -26.75 11.08 23.89
CA ARG A 685 -25.41 10.51 24.13
C ARG A 685 -24.31 11.41 23.57
N GLU A 686 -24.49 11.93 22.36
CA GLU A 686 -23.55 12.89 21.77
C GLU A 686 -23.56 14.23 22.54
N ALA A 687 -24.68 14.60 23.20
CA ALA A 687 -24.76 15.72 24.11
C ALA A 687 -24.11 15.45 25.50
N GLY A 688 -23.57 14.24 25.71
CA GLY A 688 -22.86 13.89 26.94
C GLY A 688 -23.71 13.23 28.03
N TYR A 689 -24.97 12.92 27.75
CA TYR A 689 -25.87 12.30 28.73
C TYR A 689 -25.91 10.77 28.59
N ARG A 690 -25.91 10.06 29.72
CA ARG A 690 -26.09 8.61 29.74
C ARG A 690 -27.58 8.27 29.72
N ILE A 691 -28.12 7.93 28.58
CA ILE A 691 -29.53 7.59 28.38
C ILE A 691 -29.64 6.27 27.63
N GLU A 692 -30.50 5.38 28.13
CA GLU A 692 -30.94 4.16 27.47
C GLU A 692 -32.30 4.36 26.79
N THR A 693 -32.64 3.45 25.89
CA THR A 693 -33.92 3.48 25.16
C THR A 693 -35.12 3.39 26.12
N GLU A 694 -34.94 2.67 27.22
CA GLU A 694 -35.92 2.45 28.29
C GLU A 694 -36.13 3.67 29.17
N ASP A 695 -35.14 4.56 29.29
CA ASP A 695 -35.20 5.78 30.09
C ASP A 695 -36.05 6.88 29.44
N VAL A 696 -36.31 6.75 28.11
CA VAL A 696 -37.09 7.74 27.39
C VAL A 696 -38.58 7.64 27.77
N LYS A 697 -39.12 8.68 28.39
CA LYS A 697 -40.55 8.80 28.70
C LYS A 697 -41.34 8.97 27.40
N LYS A 698 -42.36 8.13 27.18
CA LYS A 698 -43.17 8.11 25.96
C LYS A 698 -44.60 8.59 26.24
N ASN A 699 -45.04 9.64 25.57
CA ASN A 699 -46.40 10.12 25.56
C ASN A 699 -46.99 9.87 24.16
N LEU A 700 -47.31 8.59 23.89
CA LEU A 700 -47.84 8.17 22.63
C LEU A 700 -49.29 8.55 22.49
N PHE A 701 -49.77 8.82 21.27
CA PHE A 701 -51.15 9.26 21.03
C PHE A 701 -52.06 8.15 20.48
N VAL A 702 -51.48 7.02 20.09
CA VAL A 702 -52.21 5.81 19.68
C VAL A 702 -52.20 4.84 20.87
N PRO A 703 -53.38 4.39 21.35
CA PRO A 703 -53.43 3.40 22.42
C PRO A 703 -52.76 2.09 22.09
N GLU A 704 -52.09 1.50 23.08
CA GLU A 704 -51.34 0.26 22.91
C GLU A 704 -52.21 -0.91 22.41
N SER A 705 -53.49 -0.92 22.76
CA SER A 705 -54.46 -1.91 22.31
C SER A 705 -54.63 -1.92 20.77
N LEU A 706 -54.49 -0.77 20.08
CA LEU A 706 -54.58 -0.65 18.66
C LEU A 706 -53.28 -1.07 17.92
N MET A 707 -52.17 -1.18 18.66
CA MET A 707 -50.87 -1.55 18.09
C MET A 707 -50.74 -3.08 17.95
N GLN A 708 -51.68 -3.87 18.42
CA GLN A 708 -51.66 -5.33 18.36
C GLN A 708 -52.40 -5.87 17.11
N GLY A 709 -52.21 -7.14 16.79
CA GLY A 709 -52.84 -7.79 15.64
C GLY A 709 -52.12 -7.58 14.31
N THR A 710 -52.84 -7.76 13.19
CA THR A 710 -52.32 -7.57 11.83
C THR A 710 -52.38 -6.08 11.43
N THR A 711 -51.65 -5.72 10.35
CA THR A 711 -51.73 -4.35 9.80
C THR A 711 -53.11 -4.04 9.27
N GLU A 712 -53.86 -5.04 8.79
CA GLU A 712 -55.26 -4.89 8.36
C GLU A 712 -56.18 -4.61 9.54
N ASP A 713 -55.98 -5.30 10.66
CA ASP A 713 -56.75 -5.05 11.91
C ASP A 713 -56.50 -3.64 12.41
N PHE A 714 -55.25 -3.17 12.35
CA PHE A 714 -54.89 -1.81 12.71
C PHE A 714 -55.66 -0.78 11.87
N PHE A 715 -55.68 -0.90 10.53
CA PHE A 715 -56.40 0.04 9.68
C PHE A 715 -57.91 0.02 9.88
N LYS A 716 -58.48 -1.11 10.28
CA LYS A 716 -59.91 -1.20 10.62
C LYS A 716 -60.23 -0.51 11.97
N ASN A 717 -59.32 -0.64 12.90
CA ASN A 717 -59.60 -0.22 14.29
C ASN A 717 -59.17 1.21 14.59
N ILE A 718 -58.21 1.80 13.84
CA ILE A 718 -57.67 3.15 14.10
C ILE A 718 -58.75 4.22 13.96
N ALA A 719 -59.77 4.03 13.16
CA ALA A 719 -60.92 4.92 13.05
C ALA A 719 -61.69 5.08 14.35
N SER A 720 -61.57 4.15 15.28
CA SER A 720 -62.22 4.24 16.60
C SER A 720 -61.80 5.42 17.47
N ILE A 721 -60.62 5.99 17.18
CA ILE A 721 -60.09 7.14 17.92
C ILE A 721 -60.19 8.46 17.15
N ASP A 722 -60.80 8.47 15.94
CA ASP A 722 -60.89 9.67 15.13
C ASP A 722 -61.66 10.79 15.82
N ASP A 723 -62.81 10.50 16.45
CA ASP A 723 -63.65 11.51 17.12
C ASP A 723 -62.98 12.13 18.32
N GLU A 724 -62.25 11.33 19.09
CA GLU A 724 -61.50 11.83 20.23
C GLU A 724 -60.33 12.70 19.77
N PHE A 725 -59.66 12.26 18.73
CA PHE A 725 -58.52 12.98 18.17
C PHE A 725 -58.94 14.30 17.52
N GLU A 726 -60.11 14.35 16.83
CA GLU A 726 -60.63 15.58 16.25
C GLU A 726 -61.02 16.58 17.33
N LYS A 727 -61.58 16.15 18.45
CA LYS A 727 -61.88 17.03 19.61
C LYS A 727 -60.61 17.67 20.16
N ARG A 728 -59.52 16.88 20.26
CA ARG A 728 -58.23 17.36 20.70
C ARG A 728 -57.61 18.34 19.71
N ARG A 729 -57.66 18.03 18.41
CA ARG A 729 -57.15 18.89 17.33
C ARG A 729 -57.91 20.24 17.29
N ALA A 730 -59.24 20.18 17.40
CA ALA A 730 -60.09 21.38 17.36
C ALA A 730 -59.83 22.28 18.58
N ALA A 731 -59.72 21.73 19.79
CA ALA A 731 -59.38 22.47 21.01
C ALA A 731 -57.99 23.12 20.89
N THR A 732 -56.99 22.38 20.38
CA THR A 732 -55.64 22.89 20.17
C THR A 732 -55.65 24.04 19.12
N ALA A 733 -56.39 23.91 18.05
CA ALA A 733 -56.51 24.96 17.00
C ALA A 733 -57.23 26.22 17.52
N GLN A 734 -58.28 26.06 18.35
CA GLN A 734 -58.95 27.18 18.97
C GLN A 734 -58.04 27.99 19.94
N SER A 735 -57.05 27.33 20.52
CA SER A 735 -56.06 28.01 21.36
C SER A 735 -54.89 28.62 20.56
N GLY A 736 -54.96 28.62 19.22
CA GLY A 736 -53.89 29.12 18.36
C GLY A 736 -52.62 28.24 18.34
N ARG A 737 -52.77 26.96 18.70
CA ARG A 737 -51.68 25.99 18.80
C ARG A 737 -51.80 24.92 17.70
N ALA A 738 -50.73 24.18 17.46
CA ALA A 738 -50.72 23.04 16.55
C ALA A 738 -50.19 21.78 17.27
N LEU A 739 -50.69 20.62 16.81
CA LEU A 739 -50.18 19.33 17.32
C LEU A 739 -48.89 18.95 16.58
N ARG A 740 -47.87 18.60 17.35
CA ARG A 740 -46.60 18.08 16.82
C ARG A 740 -46.09 16.94 17.69
N PHE A 741 -45.43 15.96 17.05
CA PHE A 741 -44.74 14.89 17.77
C PHE A 741 -43.30 15.33 18.00
N VAL A 742 -43.03 15.69 19.28
CA VAL A 742 -41.77 16.34 19.68
C VAL A 742 -40.91 15.36 20.49
N ALA A 743 -39.61 15.34 20.15
CA ALA A 743 -38.56 14.71 20.96
C ALA A 743 -37.86 15.81 21.78
N ARG A 744 -37.70 15.62 23.07
CA ARG A 744 -37.12 16.60 23.99
C ARG A 744 -36.08 15.95 24.90
N LEU A 745 -34.91 16.54 24.98
CA LEU A 745 -33.93 16.32 26.01
C LEU A 745 -33.79 17.62 26.82
N GLU A 746 -34.02 17.58 28.11
CA GLU A 746 -33.85 18.75 28.96
C GLU A 746 -33.30 18.32 30.33
N ASN A 747 -32.16 18.90 30.76
CA ASN A 747 -31.50 18.58 32.03
C ASN A 747 -31.26 17.08 32.27
N GLY A 748 -31.01 16.30 31.20
CA GLY A 748 -30.78 14.86 31.26
C GLY A 748 -32.04 13.99 31.25
N GLU A 749 -33.25 14.59 31.22
CA GLU A 749 -34.49 13.85 31.00
C GLU A 749 -34.85 13.84 29.52
N ALA A 750 -35.14 12.66 28.97
CA ALA A 750 -35.52 12.46 27.57
C ALA A 750 -37.03 12.10 27.48
N THR A 751 -37.75 12.81 26.64
CA THR A 751 -39.18 12.59 26.42
C THR A 751 -39.52 12.60 24.91
N VAL A 752 -40.47 11.78 24.49
CA VAL A 752 -41.03 11.82 23.16
C VAL A 752 -42.54 11.77 23.25
N GLY A 753 -43.22 12.58 22.49
CA GLY A 753 -44.69 12.54 22.51
C GLY A 753 -45.38 13.61 21.71
N LEU A 754 -46.70 13.54 21.72
CA LEU A 754 -47.56 14.52 21.08
C LEU A 754 -47.70 15.75 21.99
N GLU A 755 -47.25 16.90 21.48
CA GLU A 755 -47.32 18.19 22.16
C GLU A 755 -48.13 19.22 21.39
N GLU A 756 -48.69 20.20 22.13
CA GLU A 756 -49.34 21.37 21.59
C GLU A 756 -48.35 22.53 21.52
N VAL A 757 -47.94 22.87 20.33
CA VAL A 757 -46.94 23.91 20.09
C VAL A 757 -47.60 25.25 19.80
N ALA A 758 -47.04 26.32 20.37
CA ALA A 758 -47.54 27.68 20.19
C ALA A 758 -47.17 28.25 18.81
N SER A 759 -47.88 29.30 18.38
CA SER A 759 -47.69 29.91 17.04
C SER A 759 -46.34 30.56 16.84
N ASP A 760 -45.63 30.92 17.88
CA ASP A 760 -44.25 31.47 17.87
C ASP A 760 -43.18 30.37 17.87
N SER A 761 -43.57 29.10 18.01
CA SER A 761 -42.65 27.97 17.95
C SER A 761 -42.19 27.66 16.55
N PRO A 762 -40.90 27.39 16.26
CA PRO A 762 -40.40 26.92 15.00
C PRO A 762 -41.08 25.63 14.50
N PHE A 763 -41.68 24.85 15.38
CA PHE A 763 -42.41 23.63 15.04
C PHE A 763 -43.81 23.90 14.47
N TYR A 764 -44.42 25.07 14.78
CA TYR A 764 -45.79 25.40 14.39
C TYR A 764 -45.95 25.38 12.85
N SER A 765 -45.06 26.06 12.13
CA SER A 765 -45.08 26.24 10.68
C SER A 765 -44.25 25.19 9.93
N LEU A 766 -43.94 24.05 10.56
CA LEU A 766 -43.16 23.02 9.94
C LEU A 766 -43.96 22.27 8.88
N GLU A 767 -43.64 22.48 7.61
CA GLU A 767 -44.39 21.94 6.46
C GLU A 767 -43.82 20.57 6.03
N SER A 768 -44.68 19.77 5.34
CA SER A 768 -44.30 18.52 4.67
C SER A 768 -43.68 17.50 5.66
N SER A 769 -42.60 16.82 5.22
CA SER A 769 -41.85 15.81 5.98
C SER A 769 -40.54 16.34 6.55
N ASN A 770 -40.37 17.67 6.64
CA ASN A 770 -39.17 18.29 7.17
C ASN A 770 -38.93 17.97 8.62
N ASN A 771 -37.67 17.89 9.00
CA ASN A 771 -37.21 17.85 10.38
C ASN A 771 -36.75 19.24 10.81
N VAL A 772 -36.87 19.52 12.07
CA VAL A 772 -36.29 20.71 12.72
C VAL A 772 -35.77 20.34 14.07
N ILE A 773 -34.57 20.80 14.39
CA ILE A 773 -33.90 20.57 15.65
C ILE A 773 -33.44 21.90 16.22
N LEU A 774 -33.84 22.15 17.47
CA LEU A 774 -33.41 23.29 18.27
C LEU A 774 -32.40 22.83 19.31
N ILE A 775 -31.24 23.45 19.34
CA ILE A 775 -30.17 23.15 20.29
C ILE A 775 -29.94 24.39 21.18
N THR A 776 -30.32 24.29 22.46
CA THR A 776 -30.07 25.31 23.48
C THR A 776 -28.80 24.93 24.24
N THR A 777 -27.85 25.82 24.33
CA THR A 777 -26.60 25.62 25.07
C THR A 777 -26.37 26.71 26.11
N GLU A 778 -25.29 26.65 26.86
CA GLU A 778 -24.91 27.75 27.76
C GLU A 778 -24.60 29.04 26.99
N ARG A 779 -24.03 28.96 25.76
CA ARG A 779 -23.72 30.10 24.90
C ARG A 779 -24.93 30.58 24.08
N TYR A 780 -25.76 29.65 23.61
CA TYR A 780 -26.94 29.93 22.79
C TYR A 780 -28.23 29.67 23.64
N LYS A 781 -28.36 30.38 24.76
CA LYS A 781 -29.45 30.19 25.70
C LYS A 781 -30.70 31.00 25.30
N GLU A 782 -30.50 32.26 24.95
CA GLU A 782 -31.59 33.15 24.53
C GLU A 782 -32.05 32.90 23.11
N TYR A 783 -31.11 32.55 22.23
CA TYR A 783 -31.36 32.26 20.83
C TYR A 783 -30.84 30.87 20.52
N PRO A 784 -31.64 29.81 20.67
CA PRO A 784 -31.25 28.45 20.33
C PRO A 784 -30.83 28.30 18.86
N MET A 785 -29.86 27.46 18.61
CA MET A 785 -29.52 27.13 17.23
C MET A 785 -30.64 26.32 16.59
N GLU A 786 -31.03 26.69 15.39
CA GLU A 786 -32.05 25.98 14.60
C GLU A 786 -31.40 25.30 13.39
N ILE A 787 -31.63 23.98 13.22
CA ILE A 787 -31.25 23.20 12.05
C ILE A 787 -32.54 22.64 11.45
N LYS A 788 -32.85 23.02 10.21
CA LYS A 788 -34.08 22.64 9.51
C LYS A 788 -33.80 22.14 8.10
N GLY A 789 -34.48 21.09 7.68
CA GLY A 789 -34.38 20.57 6.32
C GLY A 789 -34.99 19.17 6.16
N TYR A 790 -34.67 18.51 5.04
CA TYR A 790 -35.14 17.15 4.81
C TYR A 790 -34.53 16.17 5.81
N GLY A 791 -35.36 15.51 6.61
CA GLY A 791 -34.95 14.53 7.62
C GLY A 791 -34.95 13.08 7.16
N ALA A 792 -35.26 12.83 5.89
CA ALA A 792 -35.30 11.52 5.26
C ALA A 792 -35.10 11.65 3.73
N GLY A 793 -34.79 10.56 3.08
CA GLY A 793 -34.60 10.46 1.63
C GLY A 793 -33.26 9.81 1.28
N ALA A 794 -33.28 8.89 0.31
CA ALA A 794 -32.10 8.11 -0.05
C ALA A 794 -30.95 9.00 -0.53
N GLU A 795 -31.24 10.05 -1.27
CA GLU A 795 -30.21 10.94 -1.83
C GLU A 795 -29.53 11.81 -0.78
N VAL A 796 -30.31 12.44 0.11
CA VAL A 796 -29.75 13.27 1.18
C VAL A 796 -29.04 12.42 2.25
N THR A 797 -29.53 11.21 2.52
CA THR A 797 -28.84 10.28 3.42
C THR A 797 -27.52 9.81 2.80
N ALA A 798 -27.52 9.47 1.51
CA ALA A 798 -26.28 9.11 0.81
C ALA A 798 -25.26 10.27 0.83
N ALA A 799 -25.72 11.52 0.64
CA ALA A 799 -24.87 12.70 0.72
C ALA A 799 -24.26 12.91 2.12
N GLY A 800 -25.01 12.62 3.18
CA GLY A 800 -24.49 12.67 4.55
C GLY A 800 -23.45 11.57 4.83
N VAL A 801 -23.69 10.33 4.36
CA VAL A 801 -22.70 9.25 4.42
C VAL A 801 -21.43 9.63 3.63
N PHE A 802 -21.61 10.24 2.47
CA PHE A 802 -20.51 10.71 1.65
C PHE A 802 -19.70 11.80 2.34
N ALA A 803 -20.37 12.75 3.00
CA ALA A 803 -19.70 13.78 3.80
C ALA A 803 -18.87 13.18 4.97
N ASP A 804 -19.41 12.16 5.64
CA ASP A 804 -18.68 11.43 6.68
C ASP A 804 -17.43 10.74 6.11
N ILE A 805 -17.53 10.11 4.92
CA ILE A 805 -16.37 9.51 4.23
C ILE A 805 -15.31 10.57 3.94
N ILE A 806 -15.70 11.71 3.35
CA ILE A 806 -14.78 12.80 3.03
C ILE A 806 -14.09 13.36 4.28
N SER A 807 -14.81 13.45 5.41
CA SER A 807 -14.25 13.96 6.66
C SER A 807 -13.10 13.10 7.23
N ILE A 808 -13.02 11.82 6.83
CA ILE A 808 -11.89 10.93 7.20
C ILE A 808 -10.60 11.36 6.52
N ALA A 809 -10.69 11.91 5.32
CA ALA A 809 -9.53 12.30 4.52
C ALA A 809 -8.76 13.51 5.06
N ASN A 810 -9.25 14.22 6.10
CA ASN A 810 -8.63 15.47 6.61
C ASN A 810 -8.29 16.47 5.49
N ILE A 811 -9.21 16.67 4.56
CA ILE A 811 -9.04 17.65 3.48
C ILE A 811 -8.94 19.06 4.12
N ARG A 812 -7.77 19.68 3.99
CA ARG A 812 -7.52 21.05 4.42
C ARG A 812 -8.00 22.05 3.37
#